data_ec8f881c6359ab5e0ab9f6ec518a12f4
#
_entry.id   ec8f881c6359ab5e0ab9f6ec518a12f4
#
_cell.length_a   1.000
_cell.length_b   1.000
_cell.length_c   1.000
_cell.angle_alpha   90.00
_cell.angle_beta   90.00
_cell.angle_gamma   90.00
#
_symmetry.space_group_name_H-M   'P 1'
#
loop_
_entity.id
_entity.type
_entity.pdbx_description
1 polymer ?
#
loop_
_entity_poly.entity_id
_entity_poly.type
_entity_poly.pdbx_seq_one_letter_code
_entity_poly.pdbx_strand_id
1 'polypeptide(L)'
;MPNKVIKYKDGSEYSGKVDDKGNRHDKGKLTLANGEKYVGEWKNDKKDGQGVYYNVDGSILKRGFWRDDIFLKKSEYFKIKDQKKLREKFSNLLQEYSDQESEAGYKFSDRYGDYPEKHPFEDAPTELMDDEEFLLNCLETDYAQCFKFASERLRNKKDFVLEALKYAYPEHEHIGDDLKHDLDIIIKTKLKDFSKFGDLILNDKSKLSKIIKPSSSKHFESHEFLPDHIRSDKSFFLSLLKSEDGERCLQWASESLKSDKKIVESYLKKSPEAISFVSSNMRSYEKYVAYAVSKNGELLLNEVDPKFLKIKSYVLKAAKTFGEIFVSIDKKLRKDKQVVLACLKSAPKMLKRLDKKFLRNDQIVLPCLEKDPYMIKYCNKKLRKDKKLFIKLYNKKTDLFAEERAEGSMDKTALDYFDKKIMSDTKVLALLINKRGKSATYPSTDRIVHTVCKYLNKSGNQKLIELAIKKSEYYFEGLNNKYRDDKKIVLMMVKHGNQYMYKYISDRLRIDPEVLEVASKKYLKGYINFKTKKINYHNINDVEGSSGIHWDSYWYIYYKKNPNKITNKVEYVESIRIKSHDLFDEYDEMYYTGDFMNNRPHGKGYTSNEEGEVYGDAAFIRTYNGDWKDGLPDGKGEYKS
;
A
#
# COMPACT_ATOMS: atom_id res chain seq x y z
N MET A 1 -38.47 10.54 32.91
CA MET A 1 -37.49 10.47 34.01
C MET A 1 -38.24 10.20 35.32
N PRO A 2 -37.90 9.10 36.02
CA PRO A 2 -38.58 8.72 37.24
C PRO A 2 -38.11 9.58 38.43
N ASN A 3 -39.03 9.79 39.37
CA ASN A 3 -38.66 10.38 40.66
C ASN A 3 -38.05 9.33 41.58
N LYS A 4 -36.93 9.64 42.18
CA LYS A 4 -36.23 8.75 43.13
C LYS A 4 -35.87 9.51 44.41
N VAL A 5 -35.78 8.75 45.52
CA VAL A 5 -35.14 9.19 46.75
C VAL A 5 -33.88 8.43 46.88
N ILE A 6 -32.73 9.14 46.94
CA ILE A 6 -31.39 8.55 47.04
C ILE A 6 -30.79 9.02 48.38
N LYS A 7 -30.43 8.05 49.22
CA LYS A 7 -29.71 8.32 50.49
C LYS A 7 -28.23 7.99 50.28
N TYR A 8 -27.39 8.95 50.57
CA TYR A 8 -25.94 8.83 50.43
C TYR A 8 -25.29 8.40 51.76
N LYS A 9 -24.12 7.80 51.65
CA LYS A 9 -23.37 7.28 52.83
C LYS A 9 -22.93 8.39 53.82
N ASP A 10 -22.81 9.61 53.35
CA ASP A 10 -22.49 10.80 54.14
C ASP A 10 -23.68 11.36 54.93
N GLY A 11 -24.85 10.75 54.81
CA GLY A 11 -26.08 11.19 55.46
C GLY A 11 -26.89 12.19 54.64
N SER A 12 -26.45 12.61 53.47
CA SER A 12 -27.23 13.45 52.57
C SER A 12 -28.34 12.66 51.86
N GLU A 13 -29.39 13.37 51.44
CA GLU A 13 -30.54 12.78 50.79
C GLU A 13 -30.95 13.63 49.58
N TYR A 14 -31.08 12.99 48.40
CA TYR A 14 -31.67 13.59 47.19
C TYR A 14 -33.07 13.04 46.95
N SER A 15 -34.00 13.96 46.66
CA SER A 15 -35.38 13.63 46.24
C SER A 15 -35.69 14.40 44.96
N GLY A 16 -35.85 13.71 43.86
CA GLY A 16 -36.13 14.35 42.59
C GLY A 16 -36.01 13.40 41.38
N LYS A 17 -35.99 13.98 40.20
CA LYS A 17 -35.86 13.24 38.94
C LYS A 17 -34.44 12.76 38.72
N VAL A 18 -34.29 11.59 38.08
CA VAL A 18 -33.01 11.04 37.62
C VAL A 18 -33.11 10.61 36.16
N ASP A 19 -31.96 10.65 35.49
CA ASP A 19 -31.82 10.11 34.12
C ASP A 19 -31.77 8.57 34.10
N ASP A 20 -31.64 7.98 32.92
CA ASP A 20 -31.61 6.51 32.73
C ASP A 20 -30.38 5.86 33.36
N LYS A 21 -29.30 6.64 33.60
CA LYS A 21 -28.09 6.21 34.28
C LYS A 21 -28.16 6.36 35.80
N GLY A 22 -29.24 6.97 36.31
CA GLY A 22 -29.45 7.21 37.72
C GLY A 22 -28.87 8.52 38.27
N ASN A 23 -28.33 9.39 37.41
CA ASN A 23 -27.80 10.71 37.81
C ASN A 23 -28.97 11.69 38.08
N ARG A 24 -28.77 12.60 39.04
CA ARG A 24 -29.71 13.68 39.31
C ARG A 24 -29.90 14.53 38.06
N HIS A 25 -31.18 14.71 37.66
CA HIS A 25 -31.56 15.42 36.45
C HIS A 25 -32.86 16.14 36.63
N ASP A 26 -33.10 17.24 35.86
CA ASP A 26 -34.28 18.06 35.96
C ASP A 26 -34.53 18.58 37.41
N LYS A 27 -35.75 18.59 37.91
CA LYS A 27 -36.06 19.15 39.23
C LYS A 27 -35.80 18.20 40.38
N GLY A 28 -35.12 18.68 41.40
CA GLY A 28 -34.83 17.90 42.60
C GLY A 28 -34.38 18.72 43.79
N LYS A 29 -34.49 18.08 44.96
CA LYS A 29 -34.04 18.62 46.25
C LYS A 29 -32.94 17.75 46.81
N LEU A 30 -31.81 18.34 47.12
CA LEU A 30 -30.71 17.72 47.87
C LEU A 30 -30.70 18.31 49.30
N THR A 31 -30.75 17.48 50.31
CA THR A 31 -30.51 17.85 51.70
C THR A 31 -29.16 17.28 52.10
N LEU A 32 -28.23 18.14 52.50
CA LEU A 32 -26.91 17.74 52.92
C LEU A 32 -26.94 17.21 54.38
N ALA A 33 -25.94 16.44 54.76
CA ALA A 33 -25.81 15.89 56.09
C ALA A 33 -25.78 16.98 57.20
N ASN A 34 -25.27 18.16 56.89
CA ASN A 34 -25.26 19.31 57.80
C ASN A 34 -26.60 20.05 57.91
N GLY A 35 -27.65 19.60 57.14
CA GLY A 35 -28.98 20.19 57.13
C GLY A 35 -29.21 21.28 56.09
N GLU A 36 -28.22 21.79 55.41
CA GLU A 36 -28.39 22.70 54.28
C GLU A 36 -29.13 22.03 53.13
N LYS A 37 -29.80 22.81 52.28
CA LYS A 37 -30.68 22.26 51.19
C LYS A 37 -30.47 23.04 49.92
N TYR A 38 -30.43 22.30 48.81
CA TYR A 38 -30.62 22.87 47.49
C TYR A 38 -31.93 22.38 46.85
N VAL A 39 -32.69 23.25 46.34
CA VAL A 39 -33.93 22.97 45.61
C VAL A 39 -33.84 23.67 44.25
N GLY A 40 -33.78 22.91 43.17
CA GLY A 40 -33.58 23.49 41.87
C GLY A 40 -33.43 22.46 40.75
N GLU A 41 -32.88 22.93 39.64
CA GLU A 41 -32.67 22.13 38.43
C GLU A 41 -31.31 21.45 38.49
N TRP A 42 -31.24 20.25 37.94
CA TRP A 42 -30.07 19.35 37.90
C TRP A 42 -29.80 18.85 36.50
N LYS A 43 -28.53 18.68 36.16
CA LYS A 43 -28.12 18.08 34.91
C LYS A 43 -26.86 17.27 35.15
N ASN A 44 -26.85 15.95 34.80
CA ASN A 44 -25.71 15.06 34.96
C ASN A 44 -25.08 15.13 36.36
N ASP A 45 -25.88 14.97 37.42
CA ASP A 45 -25.51 15.04 38.85
C ASP A 45 -25.06 16.41 39.39
N LYS A 46 -25.07 17.46 38.57
CA LYS A 46 -24.67 18.82 38.96
C LYS A 46 -25.88 19.77 39.00
N LYS A 47 -25.80 20.81 39.85
CA LYS A 47 -26.76 21.91 39.86
C LYS A 47 -26.63 22.68 38.57
N ASP A 48 -27.70 22.71 37.74
CA ASP A 48 -27.72 23.43 36.48
C ASP A 48 -29.13 23.95 36.20
N GLY A 49 -29.25 25.25 36.00
CA GLY A 49 -30.52 25.91 35.85
C GLY A 49 -30.92 26.77 37.07
N GLN A 50 -32.18 26.97 37.27
CA GLN A 50 -32.68 27.81 38.34
C GLN A 50 -32.77 27.04 39.67
N GLY A 51 -32.30 27.64 40.76
CA GLY A 51 -32.37 26.99 42.06
C GLY A 51 -32.17 27.91 43.24
N VAL A 52 -32.50 27.37 44.43
CA VAL A 52 -32.36 28.05 45.72
C VAL A 52 -31.56 27.17 46.66
N TYR A 53 -30.56 27.75 47.27
CA TYR A 53 -29.75 27.12 48.30
C TYR A 53 -30.10 27.71 49.66
N TYR A 54 -30.43 26.86 50.63
CA TYR A 54 -30.91 27.24 51.98
C TYR A 54 -29.88 26.86 53.02
N ASN A 55 -29.75 27.70 54.03
CA ASN A 55 -29.03 27.40 55.25
C ASN A 55 -29.77 26.35 56.09
N VAL A 56 -29.13 25.88 57.15
CA VAL A 56 -29.69 24.90 58.10
C VAL A 56 -30.97 25.41 58.80
N ASP A 57 -31.04 26.71 59.10
CA ASP A 57 -32.18 27.37 59.69
C ASP A 57 -33.36 27.61 58.73
N GLY A 58 -33.19 27.24 57.44
CA GLY A 58 -34.22 27.44 56.39
C GLY A 58 -34.16 28.81 55.72
N SER A 59 -33.25 29.69 56.11
CA SER A 59 -33.03 30.96 55.40
C SER A 59 -32.41 30.76 54.05
N ILE A 60 -32.64 31.67 53.12
CA ILE A 60 -32.10 31.57 51.75
C ILE A 60 -30.65 32.08 51.75
N LEU A 61 -29.70 31.19 51.43
CA LEU A 61 -28.28 31.52 51.25
C LEU A 61 -28.02 32.09 49.86
N LYS A 62 -28.53 31.42 48.80
CA LYS A 62 -28.41 31.85 47.39
C LYS A 62 -29.67 31.52 46.62
N ARG A 63 -30.14 32.44 45.78
CA ARG A 63 -31.26 32.24 44.87
C ARG A 63 -30.87 32.79 43.51
N GLY A 64 -30.89 31.95 42.49
CA GLY A 64 -30.54 32.38 41.11
C GLY A 64 -30.26 31.22 40.17
N PHE A 65 -29.25 31.42 39.38
CA PHE A 65 -28.86 30.46 38.30
C PHE A 65 -27.58 29.73 38.65
N TRP A 66 -27.58 28.46 38.30
CA TRP A 66 -26.46 27.55 38.56
C TRP A 66 -26.04 26.92 37.25
N ARG A 67 -24.73 26.66 37.11
CA ARG A 67 -24.17 25.85 36.03
C ARG A 67 -22.98 25.05 36.54
N ASP A 68 -23.03 23.73 36.33
CA ASP A 68 -22.00 22.82 36.79
C ASP A 68 -21.59 23.04 38.28
N ASP A 69 -22.60 23.18 39.16
CA ASP A 69 -22.49 23.51 40.60
C ASP A 69 -22.03 24.92 40.92
N ILE A 70 -21.71 25.77 39.96
CA ILE A 70 -21.28 27.15 40.13
C ILE A 70 -22.51 28.08 40.15
N PHE A 71 -22.58 28.97 41.13
CA PHE A 71 -23.62 30.02 41.22
C PHE A 71 -23.24 31.22 40.35
N LEU A 72 -24.09 31.62 39.43
CA LEU A 72 -23.86 32.65 38.43
C LEU A 72 -24.85 33.82 38.59
N LYS A 73 -24.46 35.03 38.16
CA LYS A 73 -25.42 36.14 37.92
C LYS A 73 -26.32 35.79 36.75
N LYS A 74 -27.54 36.28 36.77
CA LYS A 74 -28.53 36.01 35.71
C LYS A 74 -27.99 36.33 34.31
N SER A 75 -27.32 37.46 34.16
CA SER A 75 -26.71 37.88 32.87
C SER A 75 -25.62 36.93 32.39
N GLU A 76 -24.78 36.46 33.28
CA GLU A 76 -23.68 35.50 32.97
C GLU A 76 -24.25 34.15 32.53
N TYR A 77 -25.27 33.66 33.26
CA TYR A 77 -25.93 32.39 32.92
C TYR A 77 -26.53 32.40 31.50
N PHE A 78 -27.29 33.49 31.16
CA PHE A 78 -27.89 33.58 29.84
C PHE A 78 -26.86 33.81 28.73
N LYS A 79 -25.80 34.59 28.98
CA LYS A 79 -24.71 34.78 28.03
C LYS A 79 -24.03 33.44 27.67
N ILE A 80 -23.73 32.60 28.65
CA ILE A 80 -23.15 31.27 28.43
C ILE A 80 -24.12 30.36 27.68
N LYS A 81 -25.42 30.43 27.97
CA LYS A 81 -26.45 29.63 27.29
C LYS A 81 -26.62 30.02 25.82
N ASP A 82 -26.57 31.32 25.54
CA ASP A 82 -26.70 31.86 24.18
C ASP A 82 -25.45 31.52 23.35
N GLN A 83 -24.24 31.61 23.94
CA GLN A 83 -23.03 31.18 23.28
C GLN A 83 -23.05 29.67 22.92
N LYS A 84 -23.58 28.83 23.81
CA LYS A 84 -23.68 27.39 23.52
C LYS A 84 -24.61 27.12 22.34
N LYS A 85 -25.76 27.78 22.27
CA LYS A 85 -26.66 27.66 21.14
C LYS A 85 -26.04 28.16 19.83
N LEU A 86 -25.26 29.24 19.93
CA LEU A 86 -24.56 29.82 18.81
C LEU A 86 -23.53 28.85 18.26
N ARG A 87 -22.72 28.23 19.15
CA ARG A 87 -21.72 27.17 18.79
C ARG A 87 -22.43 26.01 18.09
N GLU A 88 -23.50 25.45 18.68
CA GLU A 88 -24.25 24.32 18.12
C GLU A 88 -24.80 24.63 16.73
N LYS A 89 -25.44 25.82 16.57
CA LYS A 89 -25.96 26.27 15.28
C LYS A 89 -24.86 26.36 14.21
N PHE A 90 -23.73 26.95 14.58
CA PHE A 90 -22.62 27.15 13.65
C PHE A 90 -21.89 25.86 13.30
N SER A 91 -21.77 24.92 14.25
CA SER A 91 -21.22 23.58 14.00
C SER A 91 -22.07 22.80 12.99
N ASN A 92 -23.40 22.93 13.05
CA ASN A 92 -24.28 22.30 12.07
C ASN A 92 -24.11 22.90 10.67
N LEU A 93 -23.94 24.22 10.56
CA LEU A 93 -23.66 24.88 9.27
C LEU A 93 -22.31 24.43 8.68
N LEU A 94 -21.30 24.23 9.52
CA LEU A 94 -20.01 23.72 9.07
C LEU A 94 -20.11 22.26 8.57
N GLN A 95 -20.93 21.44 9.25
CA GLN A 95 -21.15 20.07 8.81
C GLN A 95 -21.88 20.04 7.46
N GLU A 96 -22.93 20.83 7.29
CA GLU A 96 -23.64 20.95 6.01
C GLU A 96 -22.72 21.40 4.87
N TYR A 97 -21.81 22.35 5.15
CA TYR A 97 -20.82 22.81 4.18
C TYR A 97 -19.82 21.70 3.79
N SER A 98 -19.31 20.98 4.77
CA SER A 98 -18.39 19.84 4.55
C SER A 98 -19.04 18.71 3.74
N ASP A 99 -20.32 18.42 4.03
CA ASP A 99 -21.07 17.41 3.29
C ASP A 99 -21.24 17.83 1.82
N GLN A 100 -21.52 19.12 1.55
CA GLN A 100 -21.60 19.69 0.20
C GLN A 100 -20.23 19.64 -0.54
N GLU A 101 -19.11 19.97 0.14
CA GLU A 101 -17.77 19.84 -0.45
C GLU A 101 -17.45 18.38 -0.79
N SER A 102 -17.81 17.45 0.07
CA SER A 102 -17.59 16.02 -0.13
C SER A 102 -18.40 15.48 -1.31
N GLU A 103 -19.68 15.88 -1.45
CA GLU A 103 -20.50 15.51 -2.60
C GLU A 103 -20.00 16.13 -3.91
N ALA A 104 -19.52 17.37 -3.89
CA ALA A 104 -18.91 18.02 -5.05
C ALA A 104 -17.62 17.28 -5.48
N GLY A 105 -16.78 16.84 -4.54
CA GLY A 105 -15.57 16.06 -4.82
C GLY A 105 -15.84 14.71 -5.47
N TYR A 106 -16.93 14.03 -5.13
CA TYR A 106 -17.31 12.76 -5.75
C TYR A 106 -17.86 12.90 -7.19
N LYS A 107 -18.40 14.06 -7.56
CA LYS A 107 -18.89 14.35 -8.93
C LYS A 107 -17.80 14.81 -9.90
N PHE A 108 -16.54 14.81 -9.49
CA PHE A 108 -15.40 15.41 -10.20
C PHE A 108 -14.73 14.47 -11.23
N SER A 109 -15.51 13.68 -11.99
CA SER A 109 -14.99 13.11 -13.25
C SER A 109 -15.35 13.94 -14.49
N ASP A 110 -16.33 14.84 -14.42
CA ASP A 110 -16.72 15.68 -15.57
C ASP A 110 -17.19 17.08 -15.13
N ARG A 111 -16.29 18.06 -15.35
CA ARG A 111 -16.53 19.50 -15.56
C ARG A 111 -17.47 20.25 -14.59
N TYR A 112 -16.87 21.17 -13.81
CA TYR A 112 -17.51 22.29 -13.11
C TYR A 112 -18.64 21.88 -12.14
N GLY A 113 -18.26 21.41 -10.97
CA GLY A 113 -19.14 21.39 -9.81
C GLY A 113 -19.22 22.81 -9.20
N ASP A 114 -20.44 23.30 -8.92
CA ASP A 114 -20.64 24.53 -8.15
C ASP A 114 -20.12 24.31 -6.72
N TYR A 115 -18.92 24.79 -6.44
CA TYR A 115 -18.45 24.92 -5.05
C TYR A 115 -19.31 25.96 -4.34
N PRO A 116 -19.62 25.79 -3.04
CA PRO A 116 -20.29 26.82 -2.28
C PRO A 116 -19.49 28.12 -2.39
N GLU A 117 -20.11 29.18 -2.88
CA GLU A 117 -19.45 30.47 -3.19
C GLU A 117 -18.81 31.12 -1.95
N LYS A 118 -19.21 30.74 -0.72
CA LYS A 118 -18.79 31.40 0.50
C LYS A 118 -18.57 30.43 1.65
N HIS A 119 -17.41 30.54 2.30
CA HIS A 119 -17.10 29.73 3.49
C HIS A 119 -17.93 30.23 4.70
N PRO A 120 -18.56 29.33 5.51
CA PRO A 120 -19.41 29.72 6.64
C PRO A 120 -18.72 30.68 7.64
N PHE A 121 -17.42 30.56 7.84
CA PHE A 121 -16.65 31.44 8.72
C PHE A 121 -16.59 32.91 8.25
N GLU A 122 -16.89 33.23 7.01
CA GLU A 122 -16.89 34.61 6.52
C GLU A 122 -18.03 35.46 7.12
N ASP A 123 -19.16 34.82 7.49
CA ASP A 123 -20.29 35.43 8.15
C ASP A 123 -20.40 35.07 9.64
N ALA A 124 -19.36 34.45 10.18
CA ALA A 124 -19.37 34.02 11.56
C ALA A 124 -19.43 35.21 12.53
N PRO A 125 -20.23 35.12 13.61
CA PRO A 125 -20.23 36.13 14.64
C PRO A 125 -18.85 36.30 15.29
N THR A 126 -18.49 37.55 15.58
CA THR A 126 -17.19 37.91 16.20
C THR A 126 -16.94 37.21 17.53
N GLU A 127 -18.02 36.91 18.27
CA GLU A 127 -17.96 36.16 19.54
C GLU A 127 -17.48 34.73 19.34
N LEU A 128 -17.75 34.09 18.20
CA LEU A 128 -17.26 32.77 17.86
C LEU A 128 -15.79 32.84 17.37
N MET A 129 -15.45 33.89 16.64
CA MET A 129 -14.09 34.09 16.14
C MET A 129 -13.10 34.45 17.26
N ASP A 130 -13.61 34.85 18.43
CA ASP A 130 -12.83 35.09 19.65
C ASP A 130 -12.98 33.96 20.70
N ASP A 131 -13.66 32.87 20.32
CA ASP A 131 -13.91 31.72 21.18
C ASP A 131 -12.85 30.62 20.95
N GLU A 132 -11.89 30.56 21.85
CA GLU A 132 -10.73 29.65 21.75
C GLU A 132 -11.14 28.18 21.72
N GLU A 133 -12.06 27.75 22.59
CA GLU A 133 -12.51 26.36 22.67
C GLU A 133 -13.25 25.94 21.40
N PHE A 134 -14.10 26.82 20.89
CA PHE A 134 -14.87 26.58 19.67
C PHE A 134 -13.93 26.41 18.46
N LEU A 135 -12.96 27.33 18.30
CA LEU A 135 -12.03 27.30 17.17
C LEU A 135 -11.10 26.10 17.22
N LEU A 136 -10.59 25.71 18.42
CA LEU A 136 -9.77 24.50 18.55
C LEU A 136 -10.56 23.24 18.21
N ASN A 137 -11.83 23.14 18.61
CA ASN A 137 -12.69 22.02 18.22
C ASN A 137 -12.92 21.97 16.70
N CYS A 138 -13.08 23.13 16.06
CA CYS A 138 -13.20 23.19 14.60
C CYS A 138 -11.93 22.71 13.88
N LEU A 139 -10.76 23.09 14.40
CA LEU A 139 -9.47 22.66 13.86
C LEU A 139 -9.25 21.15 14.03
N GLU A 140 -9.67 20.58 15.17
CA GLU A 140 -9.58 19.13 15.44
C GLU A 140 -10.47 18.30 14.50
N THR A 141 -11.60 18.84 14.05
CA THR A 141 -12.55 18.19 13.13
C THR A 141 -12.26 18.44 11.66
N ASP A 142 -11.02 18.76 11.30
CA ASP A 142 -10.50 18.92 9.93
C ASP A 142 -10.86 20.23 9.20
N TYR A 143 -11.42 21.21 9.90
CA TYR A 143 -11.65 22.55 9.34
C TYR A 143 -10.40 23.43 9.45
N ALA A 144 -9.29 23.00 8.84
CA ALA A 144 -7.99 23.68 8.92
C ALA A 144 -8.03 25.18 8.52
N GLN A 145 -8.96 25.54 7.66
CA GLN A 145 -9.13 26.93 7.19
C GLN A 145 -9.71 27.89 8.25
N CYS A 146 -10.30 27.39 9.34
CA CYS A 146 -10.92 28.26 10.34
C CYS A 146 -9.92 29.16 11.08
N PHE A 147 -8.65 28.81 11.15
CA PHE A 147 -7.60 29.60 11.81
C PHE A 147 -7.50 31.04 11.26
N LYS A 148 -7.63 31.24 9.95
CA LYS A 148 -7.54 32.58 9.32
C LYS A 148 -8.64 33.53 9.79
N PHE A 149 -9.77 32.98 10.26
CA PHE A 149 -10.90 33.77 10.74
C PHE A 149 -10.85 34.06 12.25
N ALA A 150 -9.93 33.42 12.98
CA ALA A 150 -9.76 33.69 14.40
C ALA A 150 -9.50 35.17 14.68
N SER A 151 -9.98 35.68 15.81
CA SER A 151 -9.73 37.08 16.19
C SER A 151 -8.22 37.39 16.26
N GLU A 152 -7.85 38.64 16.06
CA GLU A 152 -6.46 39.09 16.16
C GLU A 152 -5.87 38.75 17.57
N ARG A 153 -6.68 38.88 18.60
CA ARG A 153 -6.31 38.49 19.97
C ARG A 153 -5.87 37.01 20.05
N LEU A 154 -6.61 36.11 19.44
CA LEU A 154 -6.28 34.68 19.43
C LEU A 154 -5.09 34.37 18.52
N ARG A 155 -5.03 35.00 17.35
CA ARG A 155 -3.90 34.83 16.42
C ARG A 155 -2.57 35.37 16.99
N ASN A 156 -2.60 36.29 18.00
CA ASN A 156 -1.47 36.77 18.79
C ASN A 156 -1.32 36.05 20.13
N LYS A 157 -2.16 35.05 20.48
CA LYS A 157 -2.03 34.26 21.70
C LYS A 157 -1.18 33.02 21.44
N LYS A 158 0.07 33.02 21.96
CA LYS A 158 1.05 31.95 21.68
C LYS A 158 0.54 30.55 21.97
N ASP A 159 -0.11 30.33 23.11
CA ASP A 159 -0.62 28.99 23.50
C ASP A 159 -1.72 28.52 22.53
N PHE A 160 -2.63 29.40 22.12
CA PHE A 160 -3.65 29.07 21.12
C PHE A 160 -3.03 28.70 19.77
N VAL A 161 -2.07 29.51 19.28
CA VAL A 161 -1.40 29.25 18.00
C VAL A 161 -0.63 27.92 18.04
N LEU A 162 0.09 27.65 19.13
CA LEU A 162 0.82 26.39 19.30
C LEU A 162 -0.09 25.17 19.37
N GLU A 163 -1.28 25.32 19.99
CA GLU A 163 -2.29 24.25 20.03
C GLU A 163 -2.92 24.03 18.65
N ALA A 164 -3.32 25.10 17.97
CA ALA A 164 -3.86 25.07 16.62
C ALA A 164 -2.90 24.40 15.61
N LEU A 165 -1.60 24.60 15.77
CA LEU A 165 -0.57 23.97 14.93
C LEU A 165 -0.44 22.45 15.10
N LYS A 166 -1.13 21.83 16.04
CA LYS A 166 -1.22 20.35 16.12
C LYS A 166 -2.19 19.78 15.09
N TYR A 167 -3.22 20.52 14.74
CA TYR A 167 -4.32 20.08 13.90
C TYR A 167 -4.23 20.66 12.48
N ALA A 168 -3.72 21.87 12.33
CA ALA A 168 -3.63 22.57 11.05
C ALA A 168 -2.26 23.21 10.85
N TYR A 169 -1.91 23.46 9.59
CA TYR A 169 -0.74 24.27 9.23
C TYR A 169 -1.23 25.60 8.65
N PRO A 170 -1.60 26.58 9.51
CA PRO A 170 -2.02 27.89 9.03
C PRO A 170 -0.89 28.54 8.24
N GLU A 171 -1.26 29.26 7.18
CA GLU A 171 -0.30 30.07 6.46
C GLU A 171 0.30 31.11 7.42
N HIS A 172 1.61 31.32 7.32
CA HIS A 172 2.33 32.24 8.20
C HIS A 172 1.71 33.66 8.24
N GLU A 173 1.07 34.06 7.14
CA GLU A 173 0.39 35.35 7.01
C GLU A 173 -0.79 35.53 7.93
N HIS A 174 -1.43 34.43 8.32
CA HIS A 174 -2.58 34.44 9.22
C HIS A 174 -2.18 34.44 10.72
N ILE A 175 -0.90 34.18 11.04
CA ILE A 175 -0.41 34.29 12.43
C ILE A 175 -0.37 35.77 12.79
N GLY A 176 -0.68 36.08 14.03
CA GLY A 176 -0.66 37.47 14.52
C GLY A 176 0.76 38.05 14.46
N ASP A 177 0.84 39.36 14.19
CA ASP A 177 2.11 40.03 13.93
C ASP A 177 3.14 39.90 15.05
N ASP A 178 2.67 39.87 16.32
CA ASP A 178 3.53 39.68 17.49
C ASP A 178 4.21 38.30 17.54
N LEU A 179 3.64 37.30 16.87
CA LEU A 179 4.10 35.90 16.88
C LEU A 179 4.78 35.46 15.57
N LYS A 180 4.69 36.24 14.49
CA LYS A 180 5.28 35.89 13.18
C LYS A 180 6.76 35.56 13.24
N HIS A 181 7.49 36.18 14.18
CA HIS A 181 8.92 36.00 14.39
C HIS A 181 9.25 35.21 15.65
N ASP A 182 8.25 34.58 16.30
CA ASP A 182 8.49 33.72 17.47
C ASP A 182 9.16 32.40 17.03
N LEU A 183 10.24 32.04 17.70
CA LEU A 183 11.07 30.89 17.34
C LEU A 183 10.29 29.56 17.41
N ASP A 184 9.46 29.37 18.44
CA ASP A 184 8.70 28.13 18.62
C ASP A 184 7.64 27.99 17.54
N ILE A 185 7.01 29.10 17.14
CA ILE A 185 6.02 29.15 16.07
C ILE A 185 6.69 28.82 14.72
N ILE A 186 7.82 29.43 14.41
CA ILE A 186 8.55 29.16 13.16
C ILE A 186 9.00 27.69 13.08
N ILE A 187 9.48 27.12 14.19
CA ILE A 187 9.85 25.68 14.22
C ILE A 187 8.62 24.79 13.99
N LYS A 188 7.49 25.11 14.61
CA LYS A 188 6.26 24.32 14.51
C LYS A 188 5.60 24.43 13.15
N THR A 189 5.54 25.62 12.56
CA THR A 189 5.00 25.83 11.21
C THR A 189 5.87 25.24 10.11
N LYS A 190 7.10 24.79 10.45
CA LYS A 190 8.09 24.30 9.48
C LYS A 190 8.34 25.32 8.33
N LEU A 191 8.24 26.60 8.65
CA LEU A 191 8.48 27.67 7.70
C LEU A 191 9.92 27.59 7.14
N LYS A 192 10.05 27.65 5.82
CA LYS A 192 11.36 27.50 5.13
C LYS A 192 11.76 28.71 4.31
N ASP A 193 10.97 29.74 4.31
CA ASP A 193 11.24 30.97 3.59
C ASP A 193 11.95 31.95 4.54
N PHE A 194 13.24 32.15 4.33
CA PHE A 194 14.06 33.06 5.15
C PHE A 194 13.61 34.52 5.03
N SER A 195 12.92 34.92 3.95
CA SER A 195 12.41 36.30 3.82
C SER A 195 11.36 36.66 4.88
N LYS A 196 10.74 35.63 5.48
CA LYS A 196 9.71 35.80 6.51
C LYS A 196 10.28 35.75 7.94
N PHE A 197 11.59 35.57 8.09
CA PHE A 197 12.23 35.58 9.42
C PHE A 197 12.63 37.01 9.80
N GLY A 198 12.41 37.36 11.05
CA GLY A 198 12.87 38.65 11.55
C GLY A 198 14.38 38.68 11.83
N ASP A 199 14.95 39.88 11.87
CA ASP A 199 16.39 40.11 12.08
C ASP A 199 16.94 39.45 13.35
N LEU A 200 16.15 39.39 14.42
CA LEU A 200 16.50 38.72 15.67
C LEU A 200 16.75 37.22 15.53
N ILE A 201 16.19 36.61 14.46
CA ILE A 201 16.40 35.21 14.13
C ILE A 201 17.50 35.06 13.10
N LEU A 202 17.45 35.86 12.02
CA LEU A 202 18.42 35.79 10.94
C LEU A 202 19.86 36.05 11.39
N ASN A 203 20.05 36.92 12.40
CA ASN A 203 21.35 37.24 12.97
C ASN A 203 21.80 36.30 14.12
N ASP A 204 20.97 35.32 14.52
CA ASP A 204 21.27 34.42 15.63
C ASP A 204 21.54 32.99 15.14
N LYS A 205 22.82 32.59 15.08
CA LYS A 205 23.25 31.24 14.64
C LYS A 205 22.62 30.10 15.45
N SER A 206 22.38 30.32 16.77
CA SER A 206 21.79 29.29 17.64
C SER A 206 20.31 29.08 17.26
N LYS A 207 19.57 30.14 17.00
CA LYS A 207 18.18 30.06 16.55
C LYS A 207 18.11 29.47 15.16
N LEU A 208 18.90 29.95 14.21
CA LEU A 208 18.95 29.40 12.86
C LEU A 208 19.29 27.91 12.84
N SER A 209 20.24 27.45 13.68
CA SER A 209 20.58 26.01 13.74
C SER A 209 19.45 25.14 14.28
N LYS A 210 18.50 25.69 15.05
CA LYS A 210 17.29 24.98 15.52
C LYS A 210 16.24 24.88 14.43
N ILE A 211 16.11 25.92 13.58
CA ILE A 211 15.15 25.96 12.49
C ILE A 211 15.64 25.12 11.32
N ILE A 212 16.89 25.28 10.93
CA ILE A 212 17.55 24.53 9.86
C ILE A 212 17.92 23.13 10.37
N LYS A 213 16.93 22.36 10.88
CA LYS A 213 17.10 20.93 11.09
C LYS A 213 16.68 20.22 9.83
N PRO A 214 17.59 19.63 9.07
CA PRO A 214 17.23 18.92 7.86
C PRO A 214 16.61 17.57 8.24
N SER A 215 15.32 17.49 8.32
CA SER A 215 14.56 16.24 8.28
C SER A 215 13.56 16.21 7.14
N SER A 216 13.72 17.06 6.16
CA SER A 216 12.80 17.10 5.03
C SER A 216 13.51 17.45 3.74
N SER A 217 13.26 16.69 2.69
CA SER A 217 13.68 16.84 1.30
C SER A 217 13.31 18.19 0.61
N LYS A 218 12.85 19.19 1.37
CA LYS A 218 12.43 20.48 0.85
C LYS A 218 13.53 21.51 1.12
N HIS A 219 13.94 22.18 0.05
CA HIS A 219 14.90 23.29 0.10
C HIS A 219 14.30 24.48 0.86
N PHE A 220 15.15 25.20 1.61
CA PHE A 220 14.79 26.52 2.12
C PHE A 220 14.78 27.51 0.95
N GLU A 221 13.73 28.30 0.87
CA GLU A 221 13.56 29.35 -0.13
C GLU A 221 14.19 30.66 0.35
N SER A 222 14.48 31.54 -0.59
CA SER A 222 14.93 32.92 -0.31
C SER A 222 16.19 32.99 0.57
N HIS A 223 17.15 32.07 0.35
CA HIS A 223 18.40 32.01 1.12
C HIS A 223 19.28 33.25 0.99
N GLU A 224 19.04 34.09 -0.01
CA GLU A 224 19.66 35.40 -0.19
C GLU A 224 19.37 36.36 0.97
N PHE A 225 18.33 36.12 1.76
CA PHE A 225 18.04 36.90 2.95
C PHE A 225 18.91 36.50 4.17
N LEU A 226 19.70 35.43 4.06
CA LEU A 226 20.69 35.14 5.10
C LEU A 226 21.81 36.20 5.09
N PRO A 227 22.09 36.84 6.25
CA PRO A 227 23.14 37.88 6.34
C PRO A 227 24.51 37.33 5.94
N ASP A 228 25.33 38.15 5.31
CA ASP A 228 26.65 37.78 4.79
C ASP A 228 27.59 37.23 5.89
N HIS A 229 27.51 37.76 7.12
CA HIS A 229 28.31 37.26 8.22
C HIS A 229 27.91 35.84 8.64
N ILE A 230 26.63 35.45 8.47
CA ILE A 230 26.15 34.08 8.68
C ILE A 230 26.57 33.20 7.52
N ARG A 231 26.41 33.69 6.26
CA ARG A 231 26.80 32.95 5.05
C ARG A 231 28.30 32.68 4.99
N SER A 232 29.10 33.51 5.66
CA SER A 232 30.55 33.38 5.72
C SER A 232 31.07 32.70 6.99
N ASP A 233 30.16 32.22 7.87
CA ASP A 233 30.56 31.60 9.13
C ASP A 233 30.86 30.11 9.00
N LYS A 234 32.13 29.77 9.07
CA LYS A 234 32.63 28.41 8.94
C LYS A 234 32.13 27.46 10.03
N SER A 235 32.01 27.95 11.27
CA SER A 235 31.56 27.14 12.41
C SER A 235 30.08 26.79 12.28
N PHE A 236 29.28 27.73 11.79
CA PHE A 236 27.86 27.53 11.53
C PHE A 236 27.64 26.44 10.48
N PHE A 237 28.29 26.53 9.33
CA PHE A 237 28.14 25.53 8.26
C PHE A 237 28.68 24.14 8.68
N LEU A 238 29.76 24.07 9.46
CA LEU A 238 30.22 22.78 10.01
C LEU A 238 29.23 22.19 11.05
N SER A 239 28.45 23.03 11.75
CA SER A 239 27.40 22.56 12.64
C SER A 239 26.19 22.00 11.87
N LEU A 240 25.78 22.68 10.80
CA LEU A 240 24.70 22.23 9.93
C LEU A 240 24.99 20.88 9.26
N LEU A 241 26.24 20.61 8.93
CA LEU A 241 26.68 19.35 8.33
C LEU A 241 26.38 18.12 9.20
N LYS A 242 26.23 18.28 10.51
CA LYS A 242 25.91 17.18 11.43
C LYS A 242 24.47 16.69 11.31
N SER A 243 23.59 17.47 10.72
CA SER A 243 22.19 17.13 10.54
C SER A 243 21.98 16.21 9.32
N GLU A 244 20.79 15.63 9.14
CA GLU A 244 20.50 14.56 8.17
C GLU A 244 20.81 15.01 6.73
N ASP A 245 20.20 16.03 6.18
CA ASP A 245 20.48 16.54 4.83
C ASP A 245 21.44 17.75 4.85
N GLY A 246 22.31 17.82 5.83
CA GLY A 246 23.20 18.98 6.07
C GLY A 246 24.14 19.30 4.91
N GLU A 247 24.44 18.34 4.04
CA GLU A 247 25.29 18.56 2.86
C GLU A 247 24.70 19.54 1.84
N ARG A 248 23.39 19.67 1.80
CA ARG A 248 22.71 20.64 0.92
C ARG A 248 22.84 22.09 1.40
N CYS A 249 23.13 22.28 2.70
CA CYS A 249 23.27 23.62 3.26
C CYS A 249 24.43 24.40 2.64
N LEU A 250 25.41 23.73 2.01
CA LEU A 250 26.52 24.42 1.34
C LEU A 250 26.06 25.38 0.25
N GLN A 251 24.90 25.16 -0.38
CA GLN A 251 24.34 26.07 -1.38
C GLN A 251 24.16 27.49 -0.84
N TRP A 252 23.88 27.65 0.46
CA TRP A 252 23.63 28.95 1.09
C TRP A 252 24.90 29.66 1.57
N ALA A 253 26.04 28.98 1.55
CA ALA A 253 27.30 29.53 1.96
C ALA A 253 27.78 30.65 1.00
N SER A 254 28.61 31.55 1.49
CA SER A 254 29.31 32.51 0.64
C SER A 254 30.29 31.82 -0.31
N GLU A 255 30.64 32.45 -1.42
CA GLU A 255 31.61 31.91 -2.37
C GLU A 255 33.00 31.66 -1.73
N SER A 256 33.35 32.41 -0.72
CA SER A 256 34.57 32.17 0.05
C SER A 256 34.54 30.83 0.78
N LEU A 257 33.41 30.46 1.38
CA LEU A 257 33.25 29.15 2.04
C LEU A 257 33.08 28.01 1.03
N LYS A 258 32.40 28.23 -0.09
CA LYS A 258 32.30 27.27 -1.21
C LYS A 258 33.66 26.95 -1.82
N SER A 259 34.68 27.79 -1.54
CA SER A 259 36.06 27.60 -1.94
C SER A 259 36.99 27.23 -0.78
N ASP A 260 36.50 27.19 0.45
CA ASP A 260 37.31 26.80 1.63
C ASP A 260 37.58 25.29 1.65
N LYS A 261 38.87 24.93 1.63
CA LYS A 261 39.29 23.53 1.58
C LYS A 261 38.69 22.66 2.68
N LYS A 262 38.67 23.15 3.94
CA LYS A 262 38.17 22.36 5.09
C LYS A 262 36.66 22.15 5.02
N ILE A 263 35.92 23.17 4.60
CA ILE A 263 34.48 23.09 4.37
C ILE A 263 34.20 22.08 3.27
N VAL A 264 34.76 22.28 2.08
CA VAL A 264 34.54 21.44 0.89
C VAL A 264 34.86 19.98 1.19
N GLU A 265 36.03 19.69 1.79
CA GLU A 265 36.39 18.31 2.14
C GLU A 265 35.45 17.68 3.18
N SER A 266 34.96 18.45 4.15
CA SER A 266 33.99 17.97 5.16
C SER A 266 32.64 17.65 4.50
N TYR A 267 32.16 18.51 3.63
CA TYR A 267 30.89 18.30 2.93
C TYR A 267 30.95 17.15 1.94
N LEU A 268 31.99 17.07 1.12
CA LEU A 268 32.18 15.96 0.17
C LEU A 268 32.39 14.59 0.86
N LYS A 269 32.99 14.58 2.07
CA LYS A 269 33.13 13.36 2.86
C LYS A 269 31.77 12.85 3.33
N LYS A 270 30.84 13.72 3.65
CA LYS A 270 29.47 13.35 4.05
C LYS A 270 28.66 12.92 2.82
N SER A 271 28.62 13.71 1.79
CA SER A 271 27.92 13.42 0.54
C SER A 271 28.68 13.92 -0.68
N PRO A 272 28.93 13.04 -1.68
CA PRO A 272 29.53 13.45 -2.95
C PRO A 272 28.70 14.46 -3.72
N GLU A 273 27.39 14.49 -3.52
CA GLU A 273 26.43 15.40 -4.16
C GLU A 273 26.72 16.88 -3.82
N ALA A 274 27.40 17.14 -2.71
CA ALA A 274 27.82 18.48 -2.33
C ALA A 274 28.74 19.16 -3.37
N ILE A 275 29.28 18.41 -4.34
CA ILE A 275 30.10 18.95 -5.44
C ILE A 275 29.35 19.99 -6.27
N SER A 276 28.03 19.89 -6.40
CA SER A 276 27.17 20.85 -7.13
C SER A 276 27.21 22.24 -6.51
N PHE A 277 27.56 22.34 -5.23
CA PHE A 277 27.63 23.63 -4.50
C PHE A 277 29.07 24.13 -4.32
N VAL A 278 30.09 23.39 -4.73
CA VAL A 278 31.48 23.80 -4.63
C VAL A 278 31.82 24.79 -5.74
N SER A 279 32.50 25.90 -5.39
CA SER A 279 32.89 26.90 -6.38
C SER A 279 33.81 26.30 -7.43
N SER A 280 33.45 26.45 -8.71
CA SER A 280 34.24 25.99 -9.86
C SER A 280 35.55 26.75 -10.02
N ASN A 281 35.65 27.94 -9.42
CA ASN A 281 36.87 28.79 -9.42
C ASN A 281 37.92 28.32 -8.43
N MET A 282 37.60 27.33 -7.60
CA MET A 282 38.54 26.79 -6.63
C MET A 282 39.70 26.06 -7.31
N ARG A 283 40.95 26.39 -6.93
CA ARG A 283 42.18 25.79 -7.51
C ARG A 283 42.16 24.24 -7.51
N SER A 284 41.54 23.62 -6.53
CA SER A 284 41.48 22.17 -6.39
C SER A 284 40.17 21.56 -6.92
N TYR A 285 39.33 22.30 -7.62
CA TYR A 285 37.99 21.88 -8.06
C TYR A 285 38.01 20.57 -8.83
N GLU A 286 38.89 20.41 -9.78
CA GLU A 286 39.01 19.19 -10.57
C GLU A 286 39.31 17.95 -9.73
N LYS A 287 40.12 18.06 -8.67
CA LYS A 287 40.39 16.99 -7.72
C LYS A 287 39.12 16.57 -6.99
N TYR A 288 38.28 17.53 -6.58
CA TYR A 288 37.04 17.28 -5.88
C TYR A 288 35.97 16.69 -6.81
N VAL A 289 35.87 17.16 -8.05
CA VAL A 289 35.05 16.51 -9.09
C VAL A 289 35.48 15.06 -9.27
N ALA A 290 36.78 14.79 -9.42
CA ALA A 290 37.28 13.42 -9.56
C ALA A 290 36.93 12.53 -8.37
N TYR A 291 36.96 13.08 -7.15
CA TYR A 291 36.55 12.36 -5.92
C TYR A 291 35.05 12.08 -5.93
N ALA A 292 34.20 13.10 -6.09
CA ALA A 292 32.76 12.97 -6.08
C ALA A 292 32.26 11.98 -7.14
N VAL A 293 32.70 12.14 -8.38
CA VAL A 293 32.36 11.26 -9.51
C VAL A 293 32.82 9.82 -9.26
N SER A 294 33.92 9.60 -8.54
CA SER A 294 34.36 8.23 -8.19
C SER A 294 33.45 7.53 -7.20
N LYS A 295 32.67 8.29 -6.42
CA LYS A 295 31.70 7.80 -5.44
C LYS A 295 30.30 7.63 -6.05
N ASN A 296 29.88 8.66 -6.78
CA ASN A 296 28.62 8.66 -7.52
C ASN A 296 28.87 9.15 -8.96
N GLY A 297 28.84 8.24 -9.92
CA GLY A 297 29.15 8.53 -11.32
C GLY A 297 28.11 9.36 -12.03
N GLU A 298 26.89 9.40 -11.56
CA GLU A 298 25.81 10.19 -12.13
C GLU A 298 26.07 11.71 -12.04
N LEU A 299 26.82 12.12 -11.01
CA LEU A 299 27.20 13.52 -10.81
C LEU A 299 27.97 14.11 -12.03
N LEU A 300 28.67 13.26 -12.80
CA LEU A 300 29.36 13.70 -14.01
C LEU A 300 28.38 14.17 -15.09
N LEU A 301 27.14 13.72 -15.04
CA LEU A 301 26.13 14.07 -16.03
C LEU A 301 25.40 15.36 -15.69
N ASN A 302 25.03 15.54 -14.42
CA ASN A 302 24.05 16.55 -14.01
C ASN A 302 24.65 17.66 -13.15
N GLU A 303 25.76 17.41 -12.43
CA GLU A 303 26.18 18.28 -11.32
C GLU A 303 27.51 18.98 -11.54
N VAL A 304 28.22 18.69 -12.64
CA VAL A 304 29.51 19.30 -12.92
C VAL A 304 29.62 19.76 -14.38
N ASP A 305 30.63 20.61 -14.67
CA ASP A 305 30.86 21.15 -16.02
C ASP A 305 30.90 20.02 -17.08
N PRO A 306 30.08 20.08 -18.14
CA PRO A 306 30.04 19.10 -19.22
C PRO A 306 31.37 18.82 -19.92
N LYS A 307 32.39 19.71 -19.77
CA LYS A 307 33.74 19.48 -20.30
C LYS A 307 34.32 18.14 -19.79
N PHE A 308 34.01 17.74 -18.58
CA PHE A 308 34.51 16.50 -17.97
C PHE A 308 34.00 15.23 -18.67
N LEU A 309 32.84 15.28 -19.36
CA LEU A 309 32.32 14.20 -20.20
C LEU A 309 33.20 13.86 -21.40
N LYS A 310 34.12 14.76 -21.79
CA LYS A 310 35.08 14.57 -22.87
C LYS A 310 36.43 14.01 -22.37
N ILE A 311 36.62 13.91 -21.04
CA ILE A 311 37.89 13.53 -20.45
C ILE A 311 37.82 12.09 -19.96
N LYS A 312 38.58 11.21 -20.60
CA LYS A 312 38.57 9.76 -20.35
C LYS A 312 38.71 9.37 -18.87
N SER A 313 39.57 10.03 -18.11
CA SER A 313 39.85 9.70 -16.71
C SER A 313 38.60 9.91 -15.81
N TYR A 314 37.80 10.93 -16.03
CA TYR A 314 36.56 11.19 -15.30
C TYR A 314 35.46 10.23 -15.72
N VAL A 315 35.33 9.98 -17.03
CA VAL A 315 34.38 9.01 -17.56
C VAL A 315 34.65 7.59 -17.00
N LEU A 316 35.91 7.17 -16.91
CA LEU A 316 36.26 5.88 -16.30
C LEU A 316 35.97 5.82 -14.80
N LYS A 317 36.04 6.93 -14.07
CA LYS A 317 35.63 7.00 -12.66
C LYS A 317 34.12 6.89 -12.54
N ALA A 318 33.37 7.66 -13.32
CA ALA A 318 31.90 7.64 -13.35
C ALA A 318 31.36 6.25 -13.73
N ALA A 319 31.92 5.64 -14.76
CA ALA A 319 31.48 4.36 -15.27
C ALA A 319 31.58 3.20 -14.26
N LYS A 320 32.35 3.35 -13.18
CA LYS A 320 32.43 2.31 -12.12
C LYS A 320 31.13 2.13 -11.37
N THR A 321 30.38 3.19 -11.16
CA THR A 321 29.11 3.22 -10.43
C THR A 321 27.91 3.50 -11.33
N PHE A 322 28.10 4.26 -12.40
CA PHE A 322 27.06 4.71 -13.32
C PHE A 322 27.45 4.46 -14.79
N GLY A 323 27.21 3.24 -15.27
CA GLY A 323 27.54 2.85 -16.64
C GLY A 323 26.64 3.47 -17.71
N GLU A 324 25.47 3.93 -17.35
CA GLU A 324 24.53 4.68 -18.20
C GLU A 324 25.13 5.96 -18.77
N ILE A 325 26.18 6.50 -18.17
CA ILE A 325 26.97 7.62 -18.68
C ILE A 325 27.38 7.43 -20.16
N PHE A 326 27.44 6.16 -20.62
CA PHE A 326 27.82 5.78 -21.99
C PHE A 326 27.05 6.54 -23.08
N VAL A 327 25.77 6.87 -22.85
CA VAL A 327 24.94 7.56 -23.86
C VAL A 327 25.24 9.05 -23.95
N SER A 328 25.85 9.63 -22.94
CA SER A 328 26.11 11.08 -22.83
C SER A 328 27.55 11.49 -23.12
N ILE A 329 28.50 10.53 -23.11
CA ILE A 329 29.91 10.82 -23.36
C ILE A 329 30.23 11.07 -24.83
N ASP A 330 31.39 11.65 -25.11
CA ASP A 330 31.89 11.93 -26.46
C ASP A 330 31.92 10.66 -27.35
N LYS A 331 31.61 10.81 -28.64
CA LYS A 331 31.60 9.75 -29.65
C LYS A 331 32.93 9.00 -29.74
N LYS A 332 34.09 9.69 -29.52
CA LYS A 332 35.41 9.03 -29.53
C LYS A 332 35.56 8.12 -28.34
N LEU A 333 35.10 8.55 -27.16
CA LEU A 333 35.17 7.75 -25.94
C LEU A 333 34.23 6.53 -25.98
N ARG A 334 33.10 6.59 -26.68
CA ARG A 334 32.22 5.42 -26.92
C ARG A 334 32.89 4.32 -27.74
N LYS A 335 33.97 4.64 -28.47
CA LYS A 335 34.77 3.68 -29.25
C LYS A 335 35.98 3.17 -28.49
N ASP A 336 36.27 3.69 -27.31
CA ASP A 336 37.38 3.26 -26.45
C ASP A 336 37.01 1.97 -25.69
N LYS A 337 37.80 0.91 -25.88
CA LYS A 337 37.54 -0.41 -25.28
C LYS A 337 37.50 -0.37 -23.75
N GLN A 338 38.35 0.42 -23.09
CA GLN A 338 38.39 0.52 -21.63
C GLN A 338 37.12 1.19 -21.10
N VAL A 339 36.67 2.28 -21.76
CA VAL A 339 35.44 2.99 -21.43
C VAL A 339 34.23 2.06 -21.62
N VAL A 340 34.15 1.38 -22.77
CA VAL A 340 33.07 0.39 -23.04
C VAL A 340 33.00 -0.67 -21.95
N LEU A 341 34.13 -1.29 -21.59
CA LEU A 341 34.18 -2.32 -20.54
C LEU A 341 33.78 -1.78 -19.17
N ALA A 342 34.25 -0.58 -18.83
CA ALA A 342 33.91 0.06 -17.56
C ALA A 342 32.39 0.33 -17.46
N CYS A 343 31.78 0.89 -18.51
CA CYS A 343 30.35 1.16 -18.56
C CYS A 343 29.51 -0.13 -18.48
N LEU A 344 29.90 -1.16 -19.21
CA LEU A 344 29.18 -2.44 -19.19
C LEU A 344 29.31 -3.19 -17.87
N LYS A 345 30.39 -2.96 -17.14
CA LYS A 345 30.58 -3.60 -15.83
C LYS A 345 29.52 -3.10 -14.81
N SER A 346 29.15 -1.85 -14.84
CA SER A 346 28.11 -1.27 -13.96
C SER A 346 26.72 -1.37 -14.58
N ALA A 347 26.57 -1.16 -15.90
CA ALA A 347 25.29 -1.18 -16.61
C ALA A 347 25.32 -2.11 -17.85
N PRO A 348 25.13 -3.42 -17.70
CA PRO A 348 25.10 -4.38 -18.82
C PRO A 348 24.09 -4.03 -19.91
N LYS A 349 22.98 -3.39 -19.55
CA LYS A 349 21.94 -2.91 -20.49
C LYS A 349 22.46 -1.97 -21.57
N MET A 350 23.63 -1.33 -21.36
CA MET A 350 24.28 -0.50 -22.36
C MET A 350 24.81 -1.31 -23.57
N LEU A 351 24.86 -2.64 -23.46
CA LEU A 351 25.20 -3.52 -24.59
C LEU A 351 24.34 -3.22 -25.83
N LYS A 352 23.06 -2.87 -25.64
CA LYS A 352 22.14 -2.49 -26.73
C LYS A 352 22.55 -1.23 -27.50
N ARG A 353 23.42 -0.40 -26.94
CA ARG A 353 23.88 0.87 -27.51
C ARG A 353 25.24 0.78 -28.19
N LEU A 354 25.87 -0.41 -28.16
CA LEU A 354 27.20 -0.61 -28.72
C LEU A 354 27.19 -0.78 -30.24
N ASP A 355 28.28 -0.36 -30.87
CA ASP A 355 28.54 -0.66 -32.28
C ASP A 355 28.66 -2.19 -32.48
N LYS A 356 28.23 -2.67 -33.68
CA LYS A 356 28.26 -4.10 -34.05
C LYS A 356 29.62 -4.77 -33.84
N LYS A 357 30.74 -4.02 -33.99
CA LYS A 357 32.10 -4.55 -33.77
C LYS A 357 32.32 -5.03 -32.33
N PHE A 358 31.76 -4.33 -31.34
CA PHE A 358 31.88 -4.73 -29.93
C PHE A 358 31.00 -5.94 -29.59
N LEU A 359 29.79 -6.02 -30.21
CA LEU A 359 28.88 -7.16 -30.05
C LEU A 359 29.43 -8.50 -30.59
N ARG A 360 30.50 -8.43 -31.39
CA ARG A 360 31.21 -9.62 -31.89
C ARG A 360 32.44 -10.01 -31.04
N ASN A 361 32.77 -9.19 -30.06
CA ASN A 361 33.94 -9.43 -29.20
C ASN A 361 33.52 -10.12 -27.90
N ASP A 362 33.87 -11.40 -27.79
CA ASP A 362 33.48 -12.25 -26.66
C ASP A 362 34.06 -11.71 -25.32
N GLN A 363 35.21 -11.06 -25.31
CA GLN A 363 35.78 -10.44 -24.10
C GLN A 363 34.95 -9.28 -23.57
N ILE A 364 34.14 -8.65 -24.42
CA ILE A 364 33.23 -7.55 -24.05
C ILE A 364 31.88 -8.11 -23.64
N VAL A 365 31.37 -9.08 -24.39
CA VAL A 365 29.99 -9.56 -24.24
C VAL A 365 29.84 -10.56 -23.09
N LEU A 366 30.79 -11.49 -22.92
CA LEU A 366 30.68 -12.54 -21.89
C LEU A 366 30.56 -12.00 -20.44
N PRO A 367 31.32 -10.99 -20.01
CA PRO A 367 31.13 -10.42 -18.68
C PRO A 367 29.76 -9.80 -18.47
N CYS A 368 29.15 -9.23 -19.53
CA CYS A 368 27.79 -8.68 -19.46
C CYS A 368 26.76 -9.81 -19.27
N LEU A 369 26.90 -10.90 -20.03
CA LEU A 369 26.01 -12.06 -19.92
C LEU A 369 26.13 -12.76 -18.57
N GLU A 370 27.30 -12.78 -17.95
CA GLU A 370 27.48 -13.31 -16.60
C GLU A 370 26.80 -12.45 -15.53
N LYS A 371 26.63 -11.17 -15.79
CA LYS A 371 25.93 -10.25 -14.89
C LYS A 371 24.44 -10.23 -15.17
N ASP A 372 24.04 -10.18 -16.43
CA ASP A 372 22.67 -10.12 -16.91
C ASP A 372 22.47 -11.01 -18.15
N PRO A 373 21.99 -12.25 -17.98
CA PRO A 373 21.76 -13.18 -19.08
C PRO A 373 20.79 -12.68 -20.14
N TYR A 374 19.87 -11.76 -19.80
CA TYR A 374 18.92 -11.19 -20.76
C TYR A 374 19.62 -10.43 -21.90
N MET A 375 20.84 -9.96 -21.68
CA MET A 375 21.65 -9.29 -22.70
C MET A 375 22.00 -10.19 -23.89
N ILE A 376 21.78 -11.50 -23.80
CA ILE A 376 21.91 -12.45 -24.93
C ILE A 376 21.08 -12.01 -26.15
N LYS A 377 19.99 -11.29 -25.92
CA LYS A 377 19.15 -10.70 -26.96
C LYS A 377 19.94 -9.89 -28.00
N TYR A 378 20.95 -9.15 -27.55
CA TYR A 378 21.76 -8.27 -28.39
C TYR A 378 22.98 -8.96 -28.98
N CYS A 379 23.26 -10.20 -28.56
CA CYS A 379 24.41 -10.95 -28.98
C CYS A 379 24.23 -11.61 -30.36
N ASN A 380 25.35 -12.00 -30.97
CA ASN A 380 25.36 -12.69 -32.26
C ASN A 380 24.76 -14.11 -32.17
N LYS A 381 24.39 -14.68 -33.34
CA LYS A 381 23.77 -16.01 -33.44
C LYS A 381 24.66 -17.12 -32.88
N LYS A 382 26.02 -16.97 -32.93
CA LYS A 382 26.96 -17.96 -32.41
C LYS A 382 26.78 -18.15 -30.91
N LEU A 383 26.74 -17.05 -30.14
CA LEU A 383 26.54 -17.09 -28.69
C LEU A 383 25.17 -17.62 -28.30
N ARG A 384 24.10 -17.22 -29.06
CA ARG A 384 22.76 -17.73 -28.83
C ARG A 384 22.60 -19.23 -29.06
N LYS A 385 23.48 -19.85 -29.84
CA LYS A 385 23.57 -21.30 -30.13
C LYS A 385 24.53 -22.05 -29.24
N ASP A 386 25.25 -21.37 -28.38
CA ASP A 386 26.28 -22.00 -27.52
C ASP A 386 25.63 -22.63 -26.28
N LYS A 387 25.49 -23.96 -26.34
CA LYS A 387 24.94 -24.77 -25.23
C LYS A 387 25.80 -24.72 -23.98
N LYS A 388 27.16 -24.69 -24.14
CA LYS A 388 28.09 -24.65 -22.99
C LYS A 388 27.94 -23.32 -22.26
N LEU A 389 27.86 -22.23 -23.02
CA LEU A 389 27.58 -20.88 -22.48
C LEU A 389 26.22 -20.86 -21.75
N PHE A 390 25.14 -21.38 -22.34
CA PHE A 390 23.85 -21.48 -21.69
C PHE A 390 23.96 -22.18 -20.34
N ILE A 391 24.51 -23.36 -20.29
CA ILE A 391 24.66 -24.16 -19.05
C ILE A 391 25.47 -23.41 -18.00
N LYS A 392 26.59 -22.77 -18.40
CA LYS A 392 27.43 -21.96 -17.51
C LYS A 392 26.63 -20.80 -16.88
N LEU A 393 25.93 -20.01 -17.71
CA LEU A 393 25.16 -18.84 -17.26
C LEU A 393 23.99 -19.26 -16.37
N TYR A 394 23.25 -20.28 -16.78
CA TYR A 394 22.09 -20.77 -16.03
C TYR A 394 22.49 -21.31 -14.66
N ASN A 395 23.58 -22.07 -14.58
CA ASN A 395 24.11 -22.55 -13.29
C ASN A 395 24.49 -21.43 -12.33
N LYS A 396 24.97 -20.29 -12.85
CA LYS A 396 25.45 -19.15 -12.06
C LYS A 396 24.33 -18.18 -11.66
N LYS A 397 23.29 -18.05 -12.48
CA LYS A 397 22.27 -16.98 -12.37
C LYS A 397 20.85 -17.49 -12.72
N THR A 398 20.44 -18.59 -12.08
CA THR A 398 19.15 -19.25 -12.39
C THR A 398 17.97 -18.28 -12.32
N ASP A 399 17.88 -17.46 -11.28
CA ASP A 399 16.76 -16.56 -11.06
C ASP A 399 16.61 -15.50 -12.14
N LEU A 400 17.73 -14.94 -12.61
CA LEU A 400 17.72 -13.94 -13.68
C LEU A 400 17.23 -14.47 -15.05
N PHE A 401 17.23 -15.80 -15.23
CA PHE A 401 16.67 -16.39 -16.45
C PHE A 401 15.13 -16.43 -16.43
N ALA A 402 14.53 -16.42 -15.24
CA ALA A 402 13.08 -16.41 -15.05
C ALA A 402 12.50 -14.99 -14.98
N GLU A 403 13.37 -13.97 -14.81
CA GLU A 403 12.95 -12.57 -14.71
C GLU A 403 12.32 -12.10 -16.02
N GLU A 404 11.05 -11.76 -15.99
CA GLU A 404 10.30 -11.20 -17.11
C GLU A 404 10.63 -9.72 -17.27
N ARG A 405 10.77 -9.30 -18.54
CA ARG A 405 10.99 -7.89 -18.87
C ARG A 405 10.06 -7.46 -19.96
N ALA A 406 9.29 -6.41 -19.67
CA ALA A 406 8.36 -5.84 -20.62
C ALA A 406 9.10 -5.37 -21.89
N GLU A 407 8.68 -5.88 -23.05
CA GLU A 407 9.12 -5.47 -24.37
C GLU A 407 7.94 -5.31 -25.31
N GLY A 408 7.42 -4.11 -25.37
CA GLY A 408 6.18 -3.86 -26.12
C GLY A 408 4.98 -4.47 -25.41
N SER A 409 4.23 -5.32 -26.13
CA SER A 409 3.02 -5.99 -25.61
C SER A 409 3.28 -7.37 -24.98
N MET A 410 4.53 -7.84 -24.86
CA MET A 410 4.84 -9.18 -24.37
C MET A 410 6.05 -9.18 -23.43
N ASP A 411 5.88 -9.81 -22.28
CA ASP A 411 6.97 -10.09 -21.36
C ASP A 411 7.85 -11.22 -21.91
N LYS A 412 9.17 -11.01 -21.88
CA LYS A 412 10.16 -11.97 -22.36
C LYS A 412 11.26 -12.17 -21.35
N THR A 413 11.74 -13.40 -21.30
CA THR A 413 12.88 -13.80 -20.45
C THR A 413 14.14 -14.02 -21.27
N ALA A 414 15.27 -14.23 -20.60
CA ALA A 414 16.52 -14.61 -21.29
C ALA A 414 16.38 -15.91 -22.09
N LEU A 415 15.52 -16.85 -21.66
CA LEU A 415 15.27 -18.12 -22.35
C LEU A 415 14.76 -17.94 -23.79
N ASP A 416 13.94 -16.91 -24.01
CA ASP A 416 13.29 -16.66 -25.31
C ASP A 416 14.29 -16.29 -26.42
N TYR A 417 15.50 -15.87 -26.06
CA TYR A 417 16.53 -15.42 -27.00
C TYR A 417 17.61 -16.46 -27.29
N PHE A 418 17.65 -17.57 -26.56
CA PHE A 418 18.49 -18.70 -26.91
C PHE A 418 17.89 -19.53 -28.05
N ASP A 419 18.75 -20.24 -28.78
CA ASP A 419 18.31 -21.06 -29.91
C ASP A 419 17.38 -22.19 -29.46
N LYS A 420 16.31 -22.43 -30.24
CA LYS A 420 15.32 -23.47 -29.93
C LYS A 420 15.93 -24.87 -29.81
N LYS A 421 17.05 -25.13 -30.49
CA LYS A 421 17.77 -26.42 -30.39
C LYS A 421 18.38 -26.63 -29.01
N ILE A 422 18.81 -25.54 -28.31
CA ILE A 422 19.28 -25.64 -26.92
C ILE A 422 18.11 -25.97 -26.02
N MET A 423 16.98 -25.27 -26.20
CA MET A 423 15.81 -25.47 -25.35
C MET A 423 15.14 -26.85 -25.55
N SER A 424 15.33 -27.51 -26.72
CA SER A 424 14.87 -28.89 -26.97
C SER A 424 15.90 -29.98 -26.57
N ASP A 425 17.07 -29.60 -26.13
CA ASP A 425 18.11 -30.56 -25.71
C ASP A 425 17.75 -31.24 -24.38
N THR A 426 17.79 -32.57 -24.34
CA THR A 426 17.36 -33.36 -23.17
C THR A 426 18.17 -33.08 -21.91
N LYS A 427 19.49 -32.81 -22.03
CA LYS A 427 20.36 -32.46 -20.90
C LYS A 427 20.01 -31.05 -20.36
N VAL A 428 19.66 -30.11 -21.25
CA VAL A 428 19.26 -28.77 -20.88
C VAL A 428 17.89 -28.82 -20.17
N LEU A 429 16.92 -29.54 -20.73
CA LEU A 429 15.61 -29.72 -20.09
C LEU A 429 15.75 -30.37 -18.71
N ALA A 430 16.54 -31.42 -18.57
CA ALA A 430 16.81 -32.04 -17.27
C ALA A 430 17.46 -31.06 -16.28
N LEU A 431 18.38 -30.21 -16.75
CA LEU A 431 18.98 -29.16 -15.92
C LEU A 431 17.94 -28.14 -15.42
N LEU A 432 17.08 -27.65 -16.34
CA LEU A 432 16.00 -26.72 -15.99
C LEU A 432 15.06 -27.32 -14.92
N ILE A 433 14.60 -28.54 -15.16
CA ILE A 433 13.72 -29.28 -14.24
C ILE A 433 14.38 -29.46 -12.86
N ASN A 434 15.63 -29.94 -12.82
CA ASN A 434 16.32 -30.22 -11.56
C ASN A 434 16.65 -28.96 -10.77
N LYS A 435 17.05 -27.88 -11.43
CA LYS A 435 17.39 -26.61 -10.77
C LYS A 435 16.16 -25.87 -10.26
N ARG A 436 15.07 -25.87 -11.02
CA ARG A 436 13.81 -25.26 -10.57
C ARG A 436 13.18 -26.07 -9.45
N GLY A 437 13.15 -27.41 -9.61
CA GLY A 437 12.78 -28.38 -8.57
C GLY A 437 11.50 -27.96 -7.82
N LYS A 438 11.58 -27.98 -6.49
CA LYS A 438 10.43 -27.61 -5.60
C LYS A 438 10.07 -26.13 -5.63
N SER A 439 10.91 -25.25 -6.19
CA SER A 439 10.62 -23.83 -6.35
C SER A 439 9.76 -23.54 -7.58
N ALA A 440 9.40 -24.55 -8.38
CA ALA A 440 8.49 -24.40 -9.51
C ALA A 440 7.12 -23.96 -9.02
N THR A 441 6.46 -23.09 -9.82
CA THR A 441 5.10 -22.63 -9.61
C THR A 441 4.26 -22.84 -10.86
N TYR A 442 3.06 -22.29 -10.92
CA TYR A 442 2.16 -22.45 -12.07
C TYR A 442 2.83 -22.01 -13.38
N PRO A 443 2.61 -22.73 -14.51
CA PRO A 443 3.15 -22.36 -15.81
C PRO A 443 2.73 -20.99 -16.31
N SER A 444 1.61 -20.47 -15.83
CA SER A 444 1.13 -19.11 -16.12
C SER A 444 2.03 -18.02 -15.49
N THR A 445 2.65 -18.31 -14.35
CA THR A 445 3.49 -17.37 -13.60
C THR A 445 4.98 -17.73 -13.64
N ASP A 446 5.34 -18.99 -13.90
CA ASP A 446 6.72 -19.47 -13.94
C ASP A 446 7.18 -19.74 -15.39
N ARG A 447 7.93 -18.81 -15.92
CA ARG A 447 8.41 -18.88 -17.33
C ARG A 447 9.33 -20.07 -17.60
N ILE A 448 10.07 -20.57 -16.62
CA ILE A 448 10.90 -21.77 -16.75
C ILE A 448 9.98 -22.99 -16.88
N VAL A 449 8.99 -23.12 -15.99
CA VAL A 449 8.00 -24.21 -16.04
C VAL A 449 7.26 -24.19 -17.36
N HIS A 450 6.77 -23.03 -17.78
CA HIS A 450 6.12 -22.85 -19.09
C HIS A 450 7.01 -23.33 -20.24
N THR A 451 8.27 -22.87 -20.27
CA THR A 451 9.22 -23.25 -21.32
C THR A 451 9.49 -24.75 -21.32
N VAL A 452 9.73 -25.36 -20.16
CA VAL A 452 9.94 -26.80 -20.01
C VAL A 452 8.73 -27.57 -20.53
N CYS A 453 7.51 -27.23 -20.09
CA CYS A 453 6.27 -27.89 -20.54
C CYS A 453 6.09 -27.82 -22.06
N LYS A 454 6.34 -26.66 -22.68
CA LYS A 454 6.30 -26.47 -24.12
C LYS A 454 7.20 -27.47 -24.87
N TYR A 455 8.43 -27.68 -24.41
CA TYR A 455 9.36 -28.59 -25.07
C TYR A 455 9.15 -30.05 -24.68
N LEU A 456 8.67 -30.38 -23.48
CA LEU A 456 8.21 -31.71 -23.10
C LEU A 456 7.04 -32.16 -23.97
N ASN A 457 6.04 -31.30 -24.17
CA ASN A 457 4.90 -31.57 -25.03
C ASN A 457 5.33 -31.85 -26.49
N LYS A 458 6.35 -31.13 -26.98
CA LYS A 458 6.85 -31.30 -28.34
C LYS A 458 7.72 -32.54 -28.47
N SER A 459 8.59 -32.84 -27.51
CA SER A 459 9.53 -33.96 -27.60
C SER A 459 8.91 -35.30 -27.30
N GLY A 460 7.86 -35.34 -26.48
CA GLY A 460 7.23 -36.57 -26.01
C GLY A 460 8.15 -37.45 -25.15
N ASN A 461 9.24 -36.90 -24.60
CA ASN A 461 10.21 -37.67 -23.82
C ASN A 461 9.64 -38.09 -22.47
N GLN A 462 9.16 -39.33 -22.39
CA GLN A 462 8.50 -39.90 -21.22
C GLN A 462 9.36 -39.76 -19.95
N LYS A 463 10.68 -40.07 -20.03
CA LYS A 463 11.60 -40.01 -18.87
C LYS A 463 11.72 -38.58 -18.31
N LEU A 464 11.72 -37.56 -19.17
CA LEU A 464 11.79 -36.18 -18.75
C LEU A 464 10.45 -35.69 -18.17
N ILE A 465 9.32 -36.17 -18.70
CA ILE A 465 7.99 -35.87 -18.15
C ILE A 465 7.87 -36.48 -16.75
N GLU A 466 8.25 -37.73 -16.55
CA GLU A 466 8.30 -38.38 -15.26
C GLU A 466 9.23 -37.66 -14.26
N LEU A 467 10.39 -37.21 -14.73
CA LEU A 467 11.31 -36.43 -13.92
C LEU A 467 10.68 -35.08 -13.49
N ALA A 468 10.02 -34.39 -14.40
CA ALA A 468 9.38 -33.10 -14.13
C ALA A 468 8.29 -33.24 -13.05
N ILE A 469 7.39 -34.20 -13.19
CA ILE A 469 6.32 -34.45 -12.22
C ILE A 469 6.86 -34.85 -10.84
N LYS A 470 7.92 -35.65 -10.79
CA LYS A 470 8.59 -36.04 -9.54
C LYS A 470 9.25 -34.83 -8.84
N LYS A 471 9.66 -33.81 -9.58
CA LYS A 471 10.31 -32.61 -9.05
C LYS A 471 9.29 -31.56 -8.59
N SER A 472 8.20 -31.39 -9.33
CA SER A 472 7.07 -30.55 -8.95
C SER A 472 5.82 -30.91 -9.76
N GLU A 473 4.72 -30.94 -9.10
CA GLU A 473 3.38 -31.15 -9.65
C GLU A 473 2.93 -30.08 -10.65
N TYR A 474 3.44 -28.86 -10.54
CA TYR A 474 3.06 -27.73 -11.40
C TYR A 474 3.40 -27.96 -12.88
N TYR A 475 4.38 -28.83 -13.18
CA TYR A 475 4.62 -29.24 -14.57
C TYR A 475 3.42 -29.97 -15.19
N PHE A 476 2.59 -30.65 -14.38
CA PHE A 476 1.45 -31.40 -14.88
C PHE A 476 0.43 -30.50 -15.55
N GLU A 477 0.16 -29.32 -14.99
CA GLU A 477 -0.73 -28.32 -15.58
C GLU A 477 -0.32 -27.90 -17.00
N GLY A 478 0.96 -27.74 -17.25
CA GLY A 478 1.50 -27.33 -18.56
C GLY A 478 1.58 -28.44 -19.58
N LEU A 479 1.27 -29.70 -19.22
CA LEU A 479 1.30 -30.83 -20.17
C LEU A 479 0.03 -30.88 -21.04
N ASN A 480 0.15 -31.41 -22.26
CA ASN A 480 -0.97 -31.64 -23.18
C ASN A 480 -1.93 -32.71 -22.65
N ASN A 481 -3.17 -32.67 -23.14
CA ASN A 481 -4.25 -33.59 -22.74
C ASN A 481 -3.85 -35.07 -22.86
N LYS A 482 -3.06 -35.47 -23.89
CA LYS A 482 -2.58 -36.86 -24.01
C LYS A 482 -1.80 -37.36 -22.77
N TYR A 483 -1.10 -36.48 -22.05
CA TYR A 483 -0.37 -36.84 -20.82
C TYR A 483 -1.26 -36.74 -19.59
N ARG A 484 -2.22 -35.82 -19.63
CA ARG A 484 -3.25 -35.68 -18.58
C ARG A 484 -4.26 -36.84 -18.61
N ASP A 485 -4.31 -37.58 -19.75
CA ASP A 485 -5.10 -38.79 -19.96
C ASP A 485 -4.23 -40.07 -19.95
N ASP A 486 -2.95 -39.99 -19.64
CA ASP A 486 -2.06 -41.15 -19.43
C ASP A 486 -2.14 -41.61 -17.97
N LYS A 487 -2.70 -42.79 -17.73
CA LYS A 487 -2.94 -43.31 -16.40
C LYS A 487 -1.66 -43.41 -15.55
N LYS A 488 -0.52 -43.81 -16.16
CA LYS A 488 0.77 -43.92 -15.45
C LYS A 488 1.26 -42.54 -14.95
N ILE A 489 1.17 -41.53 -15.80
CA ILE A 489 1.56 -40.16 -15.50
C ILE A 489 0.62 -39.59 -14.43
N VAL A 490 -0.68 -39.78 -14.57
CA VAL A 490 -1.70 -39.33 -13.62
C VAL A 490 -1.48 -39.96 -12.26
N LEU A 491 -1.31 -41.28 -12.16
CA LEU A 491 -1.00 -41.96 -10.88
C LEU A 491 0.29 -41.43 -10.23
N MET A 492 1.31 -41.10 -11.03
CA MET A 492 2.52 -40.49 -10.53
C MET A 492 2.25 -39.08 -9.99
N MET A 493 1.48 -38.26 -10.70
CA MET A 493 1.09 -36.94 -10.26
C MET A 493 0.29 -37.01 -8.96
N VAL A 494 -0.72 -37.87 -8.90
CA VAL A 494 -1.54 -38.05 -7.69
C VAL A 494 -0.72 -38.51 -6.49
N LYS A 495 0.29 -39.38 -6.68
CA LYS A 495 1.22 -39.82 -5.64
C LYS A 495 2.13 -38.71 -5.11
N HIS A 496 2.60 -37.83 -5.95
CA HIS A 496 3.63 -36.83 -5.61
C HIS A 496 3.08 -35.40 -5.48
N GLY A 497 2.04 -35.03 -6.23
CA GLY A 497 1.44 -33.69 -6.29
C GLY A 497 0.50 -33.35 -5.14
N ASN A 498 -0.14 -32.21 -5.23
CA ASN A 498 -1.18 -31.75 -4.32
C ASN A 498 -2.60 -31.90 -4.93
N GLN A 499 -3.62 -31.67 -4.11
CA GLN A 499 -5.03 -31.79 -4.52
C GLN A 499 -5.43 -30.85 -5.67
N TYR A 500 -4.81 -29.66 -5.76
CA TYR A 500 -5.16 -28.67 -6.80
C TYR A 500 -4.82 -29.13 -8.21
N MET A 501 -3.88 -30.06 -8.37
CA MET A 501 -3.52 -30.62 -9.66
C MET A 501 -4.54 -31.61 -10.20
N TYR A 502 -5.45 -32.12 -9.34
CA TYR A 502 -6.47 -33.09 -9.71
C TYR A 502 -7.43 -32.56 -10.78
N LYS A 503 -7.70 -31.26 -10.78
CA LYS A 503 -8.55 -30.61 -11.81
C LYS A 503 -8.02 -30.74 -13.23
N TYR A 504 -6.72 -30.92 -13.40
CA TYR A 504 -6.09 -31.04 -14.72
C TYR A 504 -6.05 -32.48 -15.29
N ILE A 505 -6.49 -33.47 -14.51
CA ILE A 505 -6.64 -34.86 -14.97
C ILE A 505 -7.81 -34.92 -15.96
N SER A 506 -7.70 -35.74 -17.02
CA SER A 506 -8.82 -35.98 -17.94
C SER A 506 -10.04 -36.51 -17.19
N ASP A 507 -11.24 -36.17 -17.70
CA ASP A 507 -12.51 -36.60 -17.07
C ASP A 507 -12.57 -38.11 -16.89
N ARG A 508 -12.11 -38.88 -17.89
CA ARG A 508 -12.04 -40.32 -17.83
C ARG A 508 -11.20 -40.86 -16.68
N LEU A 509 -10.04 -40.27 -16.42
CA LEU A 509 -9.13 -40.73 -15.36
C LEU A 509 -9.47 -40.14 -13.99
N ARG A 510 -10.20 -39.05 -13.93
CA ARG A 510 -10.73 -38.55 -12.63
C ARG A 510 -11.67 -39.54 -11.96
N ILE A 511 -12.39 -40.34 -12.76
CA ILE A 511 -13.32 -41.37 -12.27
C ILE A 511 -12.73 -42.79 -12.32
N ASP A 512 -11.46 -42.94 -12.72
CA ASP A 512 -10.79 -44.27 -12.74
C ASP A 512 -10.60 -44.79 -11.32
N PRO A 513 -11.02 -46.07 -11.02
CA PRO A 513 -10.98 -46.63 -9.67
C PRO A 513 -9.63 -46.57 -9.00
N GLU A 514 -8.55 -46.87 -9.72
CA GLU A 514 -7.20 -46.88 -9.18
C GLU A 514 -6.68 -45.46 -8.88
N VAL A 515 -7.00 -44.52 -9.76
CA VAL A 515 -6.65 -43.10 -9.59
C VAL A 515 -7.38 -42.56 -8.35
N LEU A 516 -8.66 -42.86 -8.23
CA LEU A 516 -9.47 -42.46 -7.09
C LEU A 516 -9.01 -43.08 -5.79
N GLU A 517 -8.65 -44.34 -5.80
CA GLU A 517 -8.13 -45.01 -4.59
C GLU A 517 -6.86 -44.33 -4.09
N VAL A 518 -5.94 -44.00 -4.99
CA VAL A 518 -4.69 -43.32 -4.62
C VAL A 518 -4.95 -41.87 -4.18
N ALA A 519 -5.84 -41.15 -4.87
CA ALA A 519 -6.21 -39.78 -4.53
C ALA A 519 -6.88 -39.68 -3.17
N SER A 520 -7.82 -40.59 -2.90
CA SER A 520 -8.58 -40.63 -1.66
C SER A 520 -7.70 -40.91 -0.44
N LYS A 521 -6.74 -41.81 -0.55
CA LYS A 521 -5.78 -42.10 0.53
C LYS A 521 -4.90 -40.87 0.86
N LYS A 522 -4.66 -40.01 -0.10
CA LYS A 522 -3.74 -38.86 0.05
C LYS A 522 -4.45 -37.54 0.34
N TYR A 523 -5.48 -37.22 -0.43
CA TYR A 523 -6.11 -35.89 -0.42
C TYR A 523 -7.44 -35.88 0.33
N LEU A 524 -8.14 -37.03 0.40
CA LEU A 524 -9.49 -37.10 0.86
C LEU A 524 -9.62 -37.90 2.21
N LYS A 525 -8.52 -38.01 2.95
CA LYS A 525 -8.46 -38.80 4.21
C LYS A 525 -9.50 -38.41 5.26
N GLY A 526 -10.01 -37.20 5.24
CA GLY A 526 -11.07 -36.75 6.17
C GLY A 526 -12.49 -36.84 5.60
N TYR A 527 -12.63 -37.01 4.29
CA TYR A 527 -13.91 -36.83 3.61
C TYR A 527 -14.60 -38.12 3.22
N ILE A 528 -13.89 -39.23 3.07
CA ILE A 528 -14.46 -40.53 2.71
C ILE A 528 -14.11 -41.56 3.77
N ASN A 529 -15.14 -42.06 4.44
CA ASN A 529 -14.97 -43.21 5.31
C ASN A 529 -15.15 -44.50 4.51
N PHE A 530 -14.04 -45.12 4.11
CA PHE A 530 -14.04 -46.34 3.29
C PHE A 530 -14.66 -47.57 3.96
N LYS A 531 -14.72 -47.63 5.31
CA LYS A 531 -15.39 -48.72 6.04
C LYS A 531 -16.90 -48.58 6.03
N THR A 532 -17.40 -47.35 6.19
CA THR A 532 -18.84 -47.10 6.28
C THR A 532 -19.43 -46.60 4.96
N LYS A 533 -18.61 -46.26 3.99
CA LYS A 533 -19.02 -45.66 2.69
C LYS A 533 -19.87 -44.39 2.85
N LYS A 534 -19.74 -43.69 3.95
CA LYS A 534 -20.41 -42.41 4.21
C LYS A 534 -19.46 -41.26 3.94
N ILE A 535 -19.98 -40.17 3.33
CA ILE A 535 -19.32 -38.92 3.11
C ILE A 535 -19.62 -37.99 4.28
N ASN A 536 -18.60 -37.32 4.81
CA ASN A 536 -18.76 -36.41 5.94
C ASN A 536 -18.79 -35.00 5.43
N TYR A 537 -19.97 -34.38 5.37
CA TYR A 537 -20.21 -33.08 4.71
C TYR A 537 -19.72 -31.88 5.53
N HIS A 538 -19.47 -32.02 6.84
CA HIS A 538 -19.14 -30.86 7.70
C HIS A 538 -17.77 -30.28 7.52
N ASN A 539 -16.86 -30.92 6.80
CA ASN A 539 -15.48 -30.42 6.61
C ASN A 539 -15.17 -29.91 5.20
N ILE A 540 -16.17 -29.76 4.34
CA ILE A 540 -15.96 -29.21 2.99
C ILE A 540 -15.71 -27.71 3.05
N ASN A 541 -16.20 -27.02 4.06
CA ASN A 541 -16.03 -25.59 4.28
C ASN A 541 -14.62 -25.19 4.80
N ASP A 542 -13.84 -26.13 5.33
CA ASP A 542 -12.50 -25.83 5.89
C ASP A 542 -11.38 -25.74 4.83
N VAL A 543 -11.69 -25.90 3.55
CA VAL A 543 -10.71 -25.70 2.45
C VAL A 543 -10.71 -24.27 1.93
N GLU A 544 -11.48 -23.38 2.53
CA GLU A 544 -11.42 -21.95 2.28
C GLU A 544 -10.24 -21.30 3.02
N GLY A 545 -9.03 -21.56 2.52
CA GLY A 545 -7.84 -20.80 2.86
C GLY A 545 -7.85 -19.45 2.14
N SER A 546 -8.02 -18.40 2.91
CA SER A 546 -7.85 -17.00 2.53
C SER A 546 -6.66 -16.73 1.61
N SER A 547 -6.90 -16.55 0.31
CA SER A 547 -6.12 -15.67 -0.59
C SER A 547 -6.72 -15.72 -2.00
N GLY A 548 -7.25 -14.61 -2.45
CA GLY A 548 -7.80 -14.23 -3.74
C GLY A 548 -7.36 -14.98 -5.00
N ILE A 549 -7.86 -16.18 -5.21
CA ILE A 549 -7.67 -16.95 -6.42
C ILE A 549 -9.06 -17.15 -7.04
N HIS A 550 -9.23 -16.71 -8.28
CA HIS A 550 -10.40 -16.98 -9.09
C HIS A 550 -10.65 -18.48 -9.19
N TRP A 551 -11.84 -18.90 -8.81
CA TRP A 551 -12.23 -20.28 -8.72
C TRP A 551 -12.87 -20.76 -10.02
N ASP A 552 -12.20 -21.62 -10.76
CA ASP A 552 -12.84 -22.44 -11.77
C ASP A 552 -13.67 -23.55 -11.10
N SER A 553 -14.81 -23.87 -11.67
CA SER A 553 -15.81 -24.80 -11.17
C SER A 553 -15.23 -26.14 -10.69
N TYR A 554 -15.46 -26.51 -9.45
CA TYR A 554 -15.08 -27.80 -8.89
C TYR A 554 -16.27 -28.75 -8.89
N TRP A 555 -16.08 -29.93 -9.46
CA TRP A 555 -17.04 -31.02 -9.43
C TRP A 555 -16.59 -32.10 -8.46
N TYR A 556 -17.49 -32.59 -7.58
CA TYR A 556 -17.21 -33.65 -6.63
C TYR A 556 -17.81 -34.95 -7.10
N ILE A 557 -17.11 -36.07 -6.85
CA ILE A 557 -17.49 -37.40 -7.27
C ILE A 557 -18.01 -38.16 -6.09
N TYR A 558 -19.15 -38.81 -6.28
CA TYR A 558 -19.81 -39.64 -5.27
C TYR A 558 -19.90 -41.09 -5.68
N TYR A 559 -19.79 -42.03 -4.73
CA TYR A 559 -19.87 -43.46 -4.94
C TYR A 559 -21.12 -44.03 -4.32
N LYS A 560 -21.79 -44.92 -5.05
CA LYS A 560 -22.89 -45.75 -4.51
C LYS A 560 -22.44 -47.19 -4.31
N LYS A 561 -22.82 -47.73 -3.17
CA LYS A 561 -22.82 -49.13 -2.66
C LYS A 561 -21.85 -50.21 -3.23
N ASN A 562 -21.19 -50.02 -4.37
CA ASN A 562 -20.26 -51.02 -4.90
C ASN A 562 -19.01 -50.34 -5.49
N PRO A 563 -17.84 -50.43 -4.83
CA PRO A 563 -16.62 -49.78 -5.28
C PRO A 563 -16.05 -50.35 -6.58
N ASN A 564 -16.56 -51.49 -7.02
CA ASN A 564 -16.11 -52.14 -8.24
C ASN A 564 -16.99 -51.86 -9.47
N LYS A 565 -18.05 -51.07 -9.30
CA LYS A 565 -18.88 -50.59 -10.40
C LYS A 565 -19.05 -49.09 -10.25
N ILE A 566 -18.30 -48.35 -11.03
CA ILE A 566 -18.55 -46.93 -11.24
C ILE A 566 -19.70 -46.83 -12.22
N THR A 567 -20.86 -46.48 -11.71
CA THR A 567 -21.96 -46.05 -12.60
C THR A 567 -21.79 -44.55 -12.82
N ASN A 568 -21.82 -44.12 -14.05
CA ASN A 568 -21.81 -42.71 -14.45
C ASN A 568 -23.09 -41.96 -14.01
N LYS A 569 -23.89 -42.58 -13.13
CA LYS A 569 -25.14 -42.05 -12.64
C LYS A 569 -25.15 -42.09 -11.11
N VAL A 570 -25.27 -40.90 -10.52
CA VAL A 570 -25.52 -40.76 -9.08
C VAL A 570 -27.04 -40.77 -8.88
N GLU A 571 -27.57 -41.74 -8.16
CA GLU A 571 -29.02 -41.86 -8.00
C GLU A 571 -29.61 -40.87 -6.99
N TYR A 572 -28.82 -40.35 -6.07
CA TYR A 572 -29.27 -39.35 -5.10
C TYR A 572 -28.12 -38.60 -4.47
N VAL A 573 -28.21 -37.25 -4.50
CA VAL A 573 -27.37 -36.32 -3.75
C VAL A 573 -28.32 -35.30 -3.14
N GLU A 574 -28.25 -35.05 -1.84
CA GLU A 574 -29.13 -34.09 -1.19
C GLU A 574 -28.97 -32.68 -1.72
N SER A 575 -27.75 -32.22 -1.99
CA SER A 575 -27.43 -31.03 -2.79
C SER A 575 -25.93 -30.94 -3.08
N ILE A 576 -25.55 -30.34 -4.19
CA ILE A 576 -24.15 -30.02 -4.54
C ILE A 576 -24.04 -28.57 -4.89
N ARG A 577 -23.07 -27.90 -4.26
CA ARG A 577 -22.75 -26.50 -4.55
C ARG A 577 -22.09 -26.40 -5.92
N ILE A 578 -22.66 -25.61 -6.81
CA ILE A 578 -22.15 -25.34 -8.15
C ILE A 578 -21.82 -23.86 -8.25
N LYS A 579 -20.57 -23.53 -8.54
CA LYS A 579 -20.22 -22.21 -9.06
C LYS A 579 -20.22 -22.29 -10.58
N SER A 580 -21.17 -21.64 -11.24
CA SER A 580 -21.27 -21.60 -12.70
C SER A 580 -20.90 -20.19 -13.15
N HIS A 581 -19.84 -20.10 -13.94
CA HIS A 581 -19.36 -18.84 -14.52
C HIS A 581 -20.21 -18.31 -15.68
N ASP A 582 -21.02 -19.18 -16.33
CA ASP A 582 -21.58 -18.84 -17.65
C ASP A 582 -23.09 -18.56 -17.66
N LEU A 583 -23.80 -18.80 -16.57
CA LEU A 583 -25.28 -18.68 -16.56
C LEU A 583 -25.84 -17.70 -15.52
N PHE A 584 -25.04 -17.28 -14.58
CA PHE A 584 -25.45 -16.41 -13.45
C PHE A 584 -24.33 -15.44 -13.13
N ASP A 585 -24.67 -14.25 -12.66
CA ASP A 585 -23.68 -13.23 -12.27
C ASP A 585 -22.63 -13.77 -11.28
N GLU A 586 -21.42 -13.25 -11.32
CA GLU A 586 -20.16 -13.73 -10.70
C GLU A 586 -20.22 -14.08 -9.21
N TYR A 587 -21.33 -13.82 -8.52
CA TYR A 587 -21.45 -13.91 -7.06
C TYR A 587 -22.55 -14.85 -6.55
N ASP A 588 -23.31 -15.53 -7.43
CA ASP A 588 -24.40 -16.40 -7.00
C ASP A 588 -23.94 -17.84 -6.75
N GLU A 589 -24.02 -18.29 -5.50
CA GLU A 589 -23.84 -19.70 -5.16
C GLU A 589 -25.12 -20.48 -5.42
N MET A 590 -25.03 -21.50 -6.27
CA MET A 590 -26.17 -22.34 -6.60
C MET A 590 -25.95 -23.79 -6.14
N TYR A 591 -27.02 -24.42 -5.67
CA TYR A 591 -27.04 -25.81 -5.29
C TYR A 591 -27.76 -26.60 -6.38
N TYR A 592 -27.19 -27.75 -6.76
CA TYR A 592 -27.80 -28.68 -7.70
C TYR A 592 -28.17 -29.99 -7.05
N THR A 593 -29.39 -30.46 -7.31
CA THR A 593 -29.89 -31.78 -6.90
C THR A 593 -30.39 -32.49 -8.14
N GLY A 594 -29.85 -33.66 -8.47
CA GLY A 594 -30.28 -34.40 -9.67
C GLY A 594 -29.26 -35.42 -10.17
N ASP A 595 -29.48 -35.86 -11.41
CA ASP A 595 -28.63 -36.83 -12.08
C ASP A 595 -27.27 -36.25 -12.50
N PHE A 596 -26.22 -37.09 -12.46
CA PHE A 596 -24.88 -36.74 -12.88
C PHE A 596 -24.33 -37.73 -13.89
N MET A 597 -23.58 -37.23 -14.87
CA MET A 597 -22.76 -38.04 -15.78
C MET A 597 -21.41 -37.36 -15.95
N ASN A 598 -20.30 -38.11 -15.85
CA ASN A 598 -18.93 -37.60 -15.95
C ASN A 598 -18.67 -36.39 -15.04
N ASN A 599 -19.21 -36.40 -13.82
CA ASN A 599 -19.12 -35.33 -12.81
C ASN A 599 -19.77 -33.99 -13.19
N ARG A 600 -20.71 -34.01 -14.09
CA ARG A 600 -21.47 -32.81 -14.46
C ARG A 600 -22.96 -33.09 -14.31
N PRO A 601 -23.77 -32.10 -13.93
CA PRO A 601 -25.21 -32.20 -14.03
C PRO A 601 -25.63 -32.78 -15.39
N HIS A 602 -26.45 -33.83 -15.37
CA HIS A 602 -26.90 -34.51 -16.58
C HIS A 602 -28.23 -35.21 -16.27
N GLY A 603 -29.12 -35.31 -17.25
CA GLY A 603 -30.44 -35.89 -17.03
C GLY A 603 -31.40 -34.91 -16.39
N LYS A 604 -32.14 -35.34 -15.36
CA LYS A 604 -33.09 -34.49 -14.65
C LYS A 604 -32.47 -33.89 -13.41
N GLY A 605 -32.65 -32.58 -13.20
CA GLY A 605 -32.12 -31.93 -12.03
C GLY A 605 -32.76 -30.58 -11.70
N TYR A 606 -32.52 -30.13 -10.49
CA TYR A 606 -33.01 -28.87 -9.94
C TYR A 606 -31.86 -28.09 -9.33
N THR A 607 -31.84 -26.76 -9.60
CA THR A 607 -30.93 -25.83 -8.95
C THR A 607 -31.68 -24.82 -8.08
N SER A 608 -31.07 -24.42 -6.97
CA SER A 608 -31.54 -23.33 -6.14
C SER A 608 -30.35 -22.54 -5.58
N ASN A 609 -30.52 -21.25 -5.35
CA ASN A 609 -29.62 -20.49 -4.50
C ASN A 609 -30.13 -20.54 -3.04
N GLU A 610 -29.22 -20.60 -2.08
CA GLU A 610 -29.59 -20.44 -0.67
C GLU A 610 -29.99 -18.96 -0.40
N GLU A 611 -31.01 -18.79 0.44
CA GLU A 611 -31.26 -17.52 1.12
C GLU A 611 -30.12 -17.28 2.12
N GLY A 612 -28.96 -16.79 1.66
CA GLY A 612 -27.89 -16.32 2.52
C GLY A 612 -28.09 -14.85 2.88
N GLU A 613 -27.66 -14.45 4.07
CA GLU A 613 -27.76 -13.09 4.59
C GLU A 613 -27.33 -12.04 3.54
N VAL A 614 -28.28 -11.20 3.17
CA VAL A 614 -28.16 -10.17 2.13
C VAL A 614 -27.41 -8.97 2.69
N TYR A 615 -26.26 -8.65 2.10
CA TYR A 615 -25.73 -7.30 2.14
C TYR A 615 -26.23 -6.54 0.89
N GLY A 616 -27.31 -5.75 1.07
CA GLY A 616 -27.81 -4.82 0.04
C GLY A 616 -28.97 -5.36 -0.80
N ASP A 617 -29.92 -4.52 -1.06
CA ASP A 617 -31.25 -4.66 -1.64
C ASP A 617 -31.47 -5.75 -2.69
N ALA A 618 -32.49 -6.59 -2.42
CA ALA A 618 -33.18 -7.54 -3.30
C ALA A 618 -32.43 -8.83 -3.66
N ALA A 619 -32.58 -9.86 -2.81
CA ALA A 619 -32.27 -11.24 -3.18
C ALA A 619 -33.24 -11.79 -4.22
N PHE A 620 -32.77 -12.06 -5.42
CA PHE A 620 -33.54 -12.81 -6.41
C PHE A 620 -33.29 -14.32 -6.22
N ILE A 621 -34.33 -15.06 -5.88
CA ILE A 621 -34.29 -16.53 -5.87
C ILE A 621 -34.32 -17.00 -7.32
N ARG A 622 -33.22 -17.56 -7.79
CA ARG A 622 -33.13 -18.15 -9.14
C ARG A 622 -33.15 -19.66 -9.01
N THR A 623 -34.10 -20.30 -9.63
CA THR A 623 -34.18 -21.77 -9.66
C THR A 623 -34.38 -22.27 -11.08
N TYR A 624 -33.79 -23.42 -11.39
CA TYR A 624 -34.07 -24.15 -12.63
C TYR A 624 -34.38 -25.60 -12.30
N ASN A 625 -35.50 -26.10 -12.83
CA ASN A 625 -35.90 -27.48 -12.73
C ASN A 625 -36.14 -28.06 -14.13
N GLY A 626 -35.29 -28.96 -14.55
CA GLY A 626 -35.39 -29.46 -15.94
C GLY A 626 -34.29 -30.42 -16.38
N ASP A 627 -34.15 -30.50 -17.69
CA ASP A 627 -33.13 -31.32 -18.33
C ASP A 627 -31.76 -30.68 -18.33
N TRP A 628 -30.72 -31.50 -18.10
CA TRP A 628 -29.32 -31.07 -18.00
C TRP A 628 -28.44 -31.93 -18.89
N LYS A 629 -27.43 -31.31 -19.51
CA LYS A 629 -26.42 -31.99 -20.31
C LYS A 629 -25.06 -31.33 -20.10
N ASP A 630 -24.07 -32.14 -19.72
CA ASP A 630 -22.68 -31.73 -19.57
C ASP A 630 -22.46 -30.48 -18.66
N GLY A 631 -23.31 -30.35 -17.65
CA GLY A 631 -23.23 -29.25 -16.67
C GLY A 631 -24.12 -28.05 -16.98
N LEU A 632 -24.83 -28.04 -18.10
CA LEU A 632 -25.70 -26.94 -18.51
C LEU A 632 -27.17 -27.37 -18.63
N PRO A 633 -28.14 -26.48 -18.38
CA PRO A 633 -29.53 -26.70 -18.74
C PRO A 633 -29.65 -27.04 -20.21
N ASP A 634 -30.32 -28.16 -20.57
CA ASP A 634 -30.49 -28.61 -21.91
C ASP A 634 -31.85 -29.33 -22.07
N GLY A 635 -32.67 -28.89 -22.99
CA GLY A 635 -34.00 -29.47 -23.24
C GLY A 635 -35.12 -28.74 -22.51
N LYS A 636 -36.07 -29.50 -21.92
CA LYS A 636 -37.26 -28.93 -21.26
C LYS A 636 -37.01 -28.66 -19.77
N GLY A 637 -37.28 -27.45 -19.35
CA GLY A 637 -37.18 -27.08 -17.95
C GLY A 637 -37.95 -25.79 -17.63
N GLU A 638 -38.18 -25.56 -16.35
CA GLU A 638 -38.83 -24.38 -15.79
C GLU A 638 -37.77 -23.54 -15.06
N TYR A 639 -37.66 -22.28 -15.44
CA TYR A 639 -36.80 -21.29 -14.78
C TYR A 639 -37.67 -20.32 -13.97
N LYS A 640 -37.31 -20.07 -12.72
CA LYS A 640 -37.91 -19.04 -11.87
C LYS A 640 -36.83 -18.11 -11.38
N SER A 641 -37.02 -16.82 -11.62
CA SER A 641 -36.18 -15.72 -11.12
C SER A 641 -36.88 -14.93 -10.06
#